data_21344704702ff8717d083ffc4027f04c
#
_entry.id   21344704702ff8717d083ffc4027f04c
#
_cell.length_a   1.000
_cell.length_b   1.000
_cell.length_c   1.000
_cell.angle_alpha   90.00
_cell.angle_beta   90.00
_cell.angle_gamma   90.00
#
_symmetry.space_group_name_H-M   'P 1'
#
loop_
_entity.id
_entity.type
_entity.pdbx_description
1 polymer ?
#
loop_
_entity_poly.entity_id
_entity_poly.type
_entity_poly.pdbx_seq_one_letter_code
_entity_poly.pdbx_strand_id
1 'polypeptide(L)'
;MQVALSVTLILTFASQVSATQVWVGPSDIDGRMYRPPLTDDEIQEMASMRAKYIEMKEQTPLTKMFPDIKFSPEAAYQPTDNMFDYDVLHYKLDVIANFYQMIEGSVDMTFTSLIDGLTSVDVNMTPDMWVTGVRLNGIPLSWSHSGDVISSTLDAPMNTGDVATLTIEYEGWPSYFYLFYGGGMFCYDYDNHDICFTFAEPWGARGWWPCKDFPFDKPDSVDILLTYPTVYNGHELVCASNGLLVSETDNGDGTTTSHWFEKHPIATYLVATSISGFDKITQQWEYAPGKFMPVEHYHVPTVGPDDPSGSTYYMVNFTIPSLEALTYFWGIYPFCDEKYGHMHDLAGGAMEHQTCTSIHPQFSTEWVIPHELAHHWAGDQVTCKDFHHMWLNEGFASYSEVLYVEYHYGLANAKSYLNSQRHLNAGSPYVENFLYDNVFDGNTVYDKGSWLVHMLRHQMGDSLFFPAMQYYFHESEFAGGSATSEDLCAVMSDFYGSDMSWFFDAWVYNDGQPNYAYSYMYEPDTISGEGYLVDFFLEQNNDDGVFPMYVEVVAYAGAFDTLYRLWNGSEGDLYSMHLPNPPDSFKIDPFDKILKRAEEVPFTMHIATSCIPDAIYGKPYSFQLQAIGGVPDYTWDKTLGQLPYGLTLNENTGEIYGTPGWIADYYFKVKCTDSDSPPTVDERGYAFRVVETTIQAGDCNGSGEVDLDDIMYLLNYIFLHGDPPVTMEAGDADCSGCIDIDDVVCIINYVFRGGPPPGSVCGQ
;
A
#
# COMPACT_ATOMS: atom_id res chain seq x y z
N MET A 1 -10.30 -40.36 -16.18
CA MET A 1 -8.83 -40.31 -16.33
C MET A 1 -8.26 -38.91 -16.04
N GLN A 2 -8.94 -37.85 -16.39
CA GLN A 2 -8.56 -36.46 -15.96
C GLN A 2 -8.83 -36.19 -14.46
N VAL A 3 -9.95 -36.71 -13.93
CA VAL A 3 -10.32 -36.59 -12.51
C VAL A 3 -9.31 -37.34 -11.59
N ALA A 4 -8.81 -38.51 -12.04
CA ALA A 4 -7.79 -39.24 -11.27
C ALA A 4 -6.42 -38.53 -11.23
N LEU A 5 -6.08 -37.70 -12.24
CA LEU A 5 -4.86 -36.89 -12.22
C LEU A 5 -4.98 -35.70 -11.25
N SER A 6 -6.17 -35.10 -11.16
CA SER A 6 -6.40 -33.96 -10.25
C SER A 6 -6.38 -34.40 -8.78
N VAL A 7 -6.99 -35.54 -8.45
CA VAL A 7 -6.97 -36.09 -7.09
C VAL A 7 -5.57 -36.56 -6.70
N THR A 8 -4.79 -37.12 -7.63
CA THR A 8 -3.39 -37.50 -7.37
C THR A 8 -2.51 -36.26 -7.15
N LEU A 9 -2.82 -35.14 -7.80
CA LEU A 9 -2.11 -33.88 -7.57
C LEU A 9 -2.44 -33.29 -6.20
N ILE A 10 -3.72 -33.32 -5.79
CA ILE A 10 -4.16 -32.82 -4.47
C ILE A 10 -3.60 -33.68 -3.35
N LEU A 11 -3.61 -35.01 -3.49
CA LEU A 11 -3.01 -35.92 -2.50
C LEU A 11 -1.47 -35.82 -2.45
N THR A 12 -0.83 -35.38 -3.53
CA THR A 12 0.62 -35.11 -3.53
C THR A 12 0.94 -33.77 -2.85
N PHE A 13 0.02 -32.81 -2.86
CA PHE A 13 0.18 -31.56 -2.12
C PHE A 13 -0.04 -31.72 -0.61
N ALA A 14 -1.02 -32.48 -0.18
CA ALA A 14 -1.29 -32.74 1.24
C ALA A 14 -0.23 -33.64 1.90
N SER A 15 0.50 -34.47 1.14
CA SER A 15 1.58 -35.32 1.66
C SER A 15 2.98 -34.70 1.50
N GLN A 16 3.14 -33.53 0.93
CA GLN A 16 4.40 -32.80 0.72
C GLN A 16 4.45 -31.43 1.41
N VAL A 17 3.73 -31.25 2.52
CA VAL A 17 4.12 -30.26 3.53
C VAL A 17 5.22 -30.88 4.40
N SER A 18 6.19 -31.51 3.78
CA SER A 18 7.40 -31.97 4.46
C SER A 18 8.61 -31.33 3.80
N ALA A 19 9.30 -30.55 4.58
CA ALA A 19 10.73 -30.25 4.55
C ALA A 19 11.30 -29.67 3.23
N THR A 20 11.84 -28.46 3.38
CA THR A 20 12.89 -27.91 2.53
C THR A 20 12.50 -27.54 1.11
N GLN A 21 11.68 -26.51 0.93
CA GLN A 21 12.12 -25.49 -0.04
C GLN A 21 12.76 -24.36 0.77
N VAL A 22 14.07 -24.43 0.90
CA VAL A 22 14.86 -23.19 1.03
C VAL A 22 14.42 -22.36 -0.16
N TRP A 23 13.72 -21.26 0.11
CA TRP A 23 13.38 -20.30 -0.92
C TRP A 23 14.69 -19.73 -1.46
N VAL A 24 15.11 -20.21 -2.63
CA VAL A 24 16.18 -19.63 -3.41
C VAL A 24 15.52 -18.47 -4.15
N GLY A 25 15.79 -17.25 -3.72
CA GLY A 25 15.27 -16.06 -4.36
C GLY A 25 15.56 -16.02 -5.86
N PRO A 26 14.85 -15.20 -6.65
CA PRO A 26 15.07 -15.06 -8.09
C PRO A 26 16.52 -14.80 -8.48
N SER A 27 17.32 -14.31 -7.56
CA SER A 27 18.72 -13.93 -7.71
C SER A 27 19.69 -15.05 -8.12
N ASP A 28 19.40 -16.30 -7.83
CA ASP A 28 20.32 -17.41 -8.17
C ASP A 28 20.04 -18.05 -9.55
N ILE A 29 18.98 -17.61 -10.25
CA ILE A 29 18.52 -18.23 -11.49
C ILE A 29 19.07 -17.50 -12.74
N ASP A 30 19.37 -16.20 -12.67
CA ASP A 30 19.64 -15.37 -13.87
C ASP A 30 21.11 -15.05 -14.15
N GLY A 31 22.06 -15.50 -13.32
CA GLY A 31 23.49 -15.24 -13.57
C GLY A 31 23.92 -13.77 -13.50
N ARG A 32 23.17 -12.92 -12.77
CA ARG A 32 23.47 -11.49 -12.58
C ARG A 32 24.78 -11.31 -11.79
N MET A 33 25.57 -10.34 -12.21
CA MET A 33 26.70 -9.88 -11.40
C MET A 33 26.19 -8.83 -10.41
N TYR A 34 26.11 -9.21 -9.14
CA TYR A 34 25.82 -8.25 -8.07
C TYR A 34 26.96 -7.25 -7.91
N ARG A 35 26.62 -6.04 -7.53
CA ARG A 35 27.60 -5.11 -6.96
C ARG A 35 28.16 -5.71 -5.66
N PRO A 36 29.36 -5.31 -5.22
CA PRO A 36 29.86 -5.73 -3.92
C PRO A 36 28.79 -5.48 -2.84
N PRO A 37 28.61 -6.41 -1.89
CA PRO A 37 27.64 -6.20 -0.80
C PRO A 37 27.92 -4.89 -0.08
N LEU A 38 26.85 -4.17 0.28
CA LEU A 38 26.95 -3.00 1.14
C LEU A 38 27.42 -3.43 2.54
N THR A 39 28.27 -2.63 3.12
CA THR A 39 28.65 -2.79 4.55
C THR A 39 27.54 -2.24 5.45
N ASP A 40 27.52 -2.65 6.71
CA ASP A 40 26.58 -2.13 7.69
C ASP A 40 26.71 -0.61 7.83
N ASP A 41 27.93 -0.06 7.73
CA ASP A 41 28.18 1.40 7.80
C ASP A 41 27.56 2.12 6.58
N GLU A 42 27.67 1.57 5.37
CA GLU A 42 27.06 2.14 4.16
C GLU A 42 25.52 2.10 4.25
N ILE A 43 24.93 1.01 4.76
CA ILE A 43 23.48 0.92 4.99
C ILE A 43 23.03 1.96 6.01
N GLN A 44 23.76 2.14 7.11
CA GLN A 44 23.46 3.15 8.11
C GLN A 44 23.61 4.58 7.58
N GLU A 45 24.58 4.82 6.71
CA GLU A 45 24.72 6.11 6.03
C GLU A 45 23.53 6.40 5.12
N MET A 46 23.12 5.44 4.29
CA MET A 46 21.91 5.52 3.43
C MET A 46 20.67 5.82 4.27
N ALA A 47 20.45 5.08 5.36
CA ALA A 47 19.33 5.28 6.27
C ALA A 47 19.34 6.68 6.94
N SER A 48 20.52 7.16 7.34
CA SER A 48 20.66 8.50 7.93
C SER A 48 20.36 9.62 6.94
N MET A 49 20.79 9.46 5.68
CA MET A 49 20.50 10.42 4.62
C MET A 49 19.01 10.41 4.24
N ARG A 50 18.40 9.21 4.20
CA ARG A 50 16.97 9.04 3.97
C ARG A 50 16.14 9.72 5.07
N ALA A 51 16.48 9.53 6.33
CA ALA A 51 15.80 10.20 7.44
C ALA A 51 15.87 11.73 7.31
N LYS A 52 17.01 12.27 6.89
CA LYS A 52 17.14 13.72 6.63
C LYS A 52 16.26 14.19 5.47
N TYR A 53 16.14 13.40 4.42
CA TYR A 53 15.27 13.71 3.27
C TYR A 53 13.81 13.79 3.70
N ILE A 54 13.33 12.76 4.40
CA ILE A 54 11.98 12.74 4.94
C ILE A 54 11.76 13.94 5.87
N GLU A 55 12.71 14.21 6.79
CA GLU A 55 12.65 15.41 7.66
C GLU A 55 12.58 16.71 6.86
N MET A 56 13.23 16.79 5.69
CA MET A 56 13.13 17.96 4.80
C MET A 56 11.76 18.05 4.13
N LYS A 57 11.17 16.95 3.66
CA LYS A 57 9.78 16.91 3.14
C LYS A 57 8.79 17.25 4.25
N GLU A 58 8.91 16.69 5.45
CA GLU A 58 8.06 17.01 6.62
C GLU A 58 8.14 18.46 7.06
N GLN A 59 9.34 19.04 7.01
CA GLN A 59 9.59 20.40 7.48
C GLN A 59 9.45 21.42 6.35
N THR A 60 8.56 21.29 5.43
CA THR A 60 8.38 22.15 4.24
C THR A 60 9.21 23.43 4.29
N PRO A 61 10.25 23.63 3.47
CA PRO A 61 11.17 24.78 3.55
C PRO A 61 10.45 26.13 3.56
N LEU A 62 9.24 26.15 3.00
CA LEU A 62 8.40 27.32 2.82
C LEU A 62 7.90 27.92 4.16
N THR A 63 7.58 27.11 5.17
CA THR A 63 7.15 27.63 6.47
C THR A 63 8.30 28.26 7.27
N LYS A 64 9.54 27.81 7.06
CA LYS A 64 10.74 28.44 7.64
C LYS A 64 11.15 29.71 6.89
N MET A 65 10.91 29.75 5.57
CA MET A 65 11.22 30.93 4.74
C MET A 65 10.25 32.08 4.95
N PHE A 66 9.00 31.81 5.36
CA PHE A 66 7.94 32.81 5.48
C PHE A 66 7.22 32.74 6.83
N PRO A 67 7.87 33.10 7.95
CA PRO A 67 7.29 32.98 9.31
C PRO A 67 6.10 33.89 9.57
N ASP A 68 5.83 34.87 8.72
CA ASP A 68 4.79 35.88 8.91
C ASP A 68 3.49 35.62 8.10
N ILE A 69 3.39 34.50 7.35
CA ILE A 69 2.20 34.17 6.54
C ILE A 69 1.09 33.67 7.44
N LYS A 70 -0.09 34.29 7.33
CA LYS A 70 -1.31 33.88 8.00
C LYS A 70 -2.06 32.85 7.17
N PHE A 71 -2.25 31.67 7.74
CA PHE A 71 -2.93 30.56 7.17
C PHE A 71 -4.47 30.72 7.14
N SER A 72 -5.11 30.24 6.09
CA SER A 72 -6.55 30.29 5.89
C SER A 72 -7.20 28.91 6.27
N PRO A 73 -8.40 28.87 6.88
CA PRO A 73 -8.95 27.61 7.39
C PRO A 73 -9.66 26.75 6.34
N GLU A 74 -9.67 25.46 6.61
CA GLU A 74 -10.50 24.31 6.18
C GLU A 74 -11.22 24.28 4.82
N ALA A 75 -11.66 25.39 4.23
CA ALA A 75 -12.52 25.39 3.04
C ALA A 75 -11.78 25.14 1.72
N ALA A 76 -10.44 25.19 1.71
CA ALA A 76 -9.64 25.16 0.49
C ALA A 76 -9.32 23.76 -0.06
N TYR A 77 -9.49 22.72 0.76
CA TYR A 77 -9.12 21.33 0.39
C TYR A 77 -10.24 20.48 -0.18
N GLN A 78 -11.46 20.98 -0.15
CA GLN A 78 -12.58 20.22 -0.71
C GLN A 78 -12.90 20.74 -2.10
N PRO A 79 -13.02 19.85 -3.10
CA PRO A 79 -13.55 20.23 -4.39
C PRO A 79 -14.99 20.73 -4.22
N THR A 80 -15.41 21.70 -5.03
CA THR A 80 -16.84 22.05 -5.11
C THR A 80 -17.61 20.93 -5.78
N ASP A 81 -18.92 20.80 -5.49
CA ASP A 81 -19.77 19.78 -6.14
C ASP A 81 -19.69 19.87 -7.66
N ASN A 82 -19.55 21.08 -8.20
CA ASN A 82 -19.44 21.34 -9.64
C ASN A 82 -18.17 20.72 -10.28
N MET A 83 -17.08 20.56 -9.52
CA MET A 83 -15.85 19.96 -10.04
C MET A 83 -16.01 18.46 -10.34
N PHE A 84 -17.07 17.80 -9.88
CA PHE A 84 -17.40 16.42 -10.25
C PHE A 84 -18.34 16.32 -11.47
N ASP A 85 -18.81 17.44 -11.99
CA ASP A 85 -19.77 17.49 -13.08
C ASP A 85 -19.11 17.56 -14.46
N TYR A 86 -17.80 17.70 -14.52
CA TYR A 86 -17.01 17.75 -15.76
C TYR A 86 -15.66 17.04 -15.60
N ASP A 87 -15.10 16.60 -16.71
CA ASP A 87 -13.81 15.94 -16.85
C ASP A 87 -12.87 16.77 -17.72
N VAL A 88 -11.62 16.93 -17.31
CA VAL A 88 -10.63 17.74 -18.01
C VAL A 88 -9.83 16.87 -18.98
N LEU A 89 -9.91 17.18 -20.27
CA LEU A 89 -9.24 16.44 -21.33
C LEU A 89 -7.84 16.98 -21.63
N HIS A 90 -7.66 18.32 -21.55
CA HIS A 90 -6.40 18.94 -21.95
C HIS A 90 -6.22 20.31 -21.33
N TYR A 91 -5.00 20.62 -20.93
CA TYR A 91 -4.59 21.98 -20.62
C TYR A 91 -3.55 22.48 -21.62
N LYS A 92 -3.65 23.76 -21.97
CA LYS A 92 -2.59 24.51 -22.61
C LYS A 92 -2.25 25.72 -21.75
N LEU A 93 -1.07 25.69 -21.17
CA LEU A 93 -0.51 26.77 -20.38
C LEU A 93 0.35 27.66 -21.29
N ASP A 94 0.13 28.97 -21.25
CA ASP A 94 0.98 29.98 -21.90
C ASP A 94 1.35 31.01 -20.84
N VAL A 95 2.58 30.93 -20.31
CA VAL A 95 3.03 31.66 -19.13
C VAL A 95 4.29 32.45 -19.43
N ILE A 96 4.32 33.71 -19.01
CA ILE A 96 5.50 34.57 -19.03
C ILE A 96 6.12 34.57 -17.64
N ALA A 97 7.25 33.87 -17.53
CA ALA A 97 8.02 33.74 -16.29
C ALA A 97 9.01 34.91 -16.14
N ASN A 98 8.63 35.91 -15.37
CA ASN A 98 9.46 37.07 -15.05
C ASN A 98 10.20 36.81 -13.73
N PHE A 99 11.53 36.64 -13.81
CA PHE A 99 12.37 36.38 -12.63
C PHE A 99 12.17 37.44 -11.55
N TYR A 100 11.83 37.02 -10.32
CA TYR A 100 11.53 37.87 -9.16
C TYR A 100 10.40 38.88 -9.36
N GLN A 101 9.48 38.64 -10.28
CA GLN A 101 8.35 39.52 -10.58
C GLN A 101 7.04 38.72 -10.66
N MET A 102 5.94 39.44 -10.84
CA MET A 102 4.65 38.82 -11.16
C MET A 102 4.76 38.09 -12.49
N ILE A 103 4.05 36.95 -12.57
CA ILE A 103 3.84 36.25 -13.85
C ILE A 103 2.54 36.73 -14.53
N GLU A 104 2.48 36.58 -15.84
CA GLU A 104 1.29 36.71 -16.64
C GLU A 104 1.04 35.42 -17.40
N GLY A 105 -0.21 34.99 -17.53
CA GLY A 105 -0.48 33.75 -18.25
C GLY A 105 -1.92 33.68 -18.78
N SER A 106 -2.12 32.72 -19.64
CA SER A 106 -3.44 32.21 -20.00
C SER A 106 -3.43 30.69 -19.99
N VAL A 107 -4.54 30.09 -19.56
CA VAL A 107 -4.76 28.65 -19.61
C VAL A 107 -5.99 28.37 -20.44
N ASP A 108 -5.83 27.53 -21.46
CA ASP A 108 -6.93 26.92 -22.17
C ASP A 108 -7.22 25.55 -21.56
N MET A 109 -8.33 25.40 -20.85
CA MET A 109 -8.82 24.16 -20.30
C MET A 109 -9.89 23.57 -21.21
N THR A 110 -9.58 22.50 -21.92
CA THR A 110 -10.56 21.72 -22.69
C THR A 110 -11.15 20.64 -21.80
N PHE A 111 -12.48 20.63 -21.68
CA PHE A 111 -13.21 19.74 -20.79
C PHE A 111 -14.46 19.18 -21.45
N THR A 112 -14.97 18.07 -20.92
CA THR A 112 -16.26 17.47 -21.30
C THR A 112 -17.24 17.51 -20.13
N SER A 113 -18.52 17.78 -20.41
CA SER A 113 -19.57 17.68 -19.39
C SER A 113 -19.89 16.23 -19.10
N LEU A 114 -19.95 15.86 -17.81
CA LEU A 114 -20.37 14.55 -17.35
C LEU A 114 -21.87 14.47 -17.04
N ILE A 115 -22.56 15.62 -17.04
CA ILE A 115 -23.99 15.73 -16.72
C ILE A 115 -24.76 16.47 -17.82
N ASP A 116 -26.07 16.23 -17.88
CA ASP A 116 -26.97 17.06 -18.68
C ASP A 116 -27.31 18.35 -17.93
N GLY A 117 -27.16 19.49 -18.62
CA GLY A 117 -27.53 20.77 -18.06
C GLY A 117 -26.45 21.42 -17.20
N LEU A 118 -25.19 21.16 -17.42
CA LEU A 118 -24.08 21.87 -16.78
C LEU A 118 -24.16 23.37 -17.11
N THR A 119 -24.28 24.24 -16.10
CA THR A 119 -24.49 25.72 -16.24
C THR A 119 -23.35 26.55 -15.68
N SER A 120 -22.39 25.94 -15.00
CA SER A 120 -21.21 26.63 -14.46
C SER A 120 -20.02 25.70 -14.44
N VAL A 121 -18.80 26.26 -14.39
CA VAL A 121 -17.53 25.54 -14.26
C VAL A 121 -16.70 26.25 -13.19
N ASP A 122 -16.30 25.51 -12.17
CA ASP A 122 -15.44 25.97 -11.09
C ASP A 122 -14.01 25.47 -11.31
N VAL A 123 -13.01 26.38 -11.15
CA VAL A 123 -11.58 26.10 -11.31
C VAL A 123 -10.83 26.69 -10.11
N ASN A 124 -9.78 26.04 -9.63
CA ASN A 124 -8.99 26.56 -8.52
C ASN A 124 -7.96 27.60 -8.99
N MET A 125 -7.78 28.66 -8.20
CA MET A 125 -6.73 29.68 -8.33
C MET A 125 -6.59 30.43 -7.00
N THR A 126 -5.36 30.66 -6.54
CA THR A 126 -5.12 31.46 -5.34
C THR A 126 -5.61 32.90 -5.52
N PRO A 127 -6.14 33.56 -4.47
CA PRO A 127 -6.55 34.95 -4.55
C PRO A 127 -5.40 35.96 -4.77
N ASP A 128 -4.14 35.55 -4.60
CA ASP A 128 -2.97 36.37 -4.91
C ASP A 128 -2.67 36.46 -6.42
N MET A 129 -3.38 35.66 -7.21
CA MET A 129 -3.40 35.71 -8.66
C MET A 129 -4.70 36.33 -9.14
N TRP A 130 -4.60 37.37 -9.96
CA TRP A 130 -5.76 38.14 -10.44
C TRP A 130 -6.24 37.64 -11.80
N VAL A 131 -7.47 37.16 -11.85
CA VAL A 131 -8.12 36.80 -13.11
C VAL A 131 -8.49 38.06 -13.87
N THR A 132 -8.03 38.19 -15.10
CA THR A 132 -8.26 39.35 -15.95
C THR A 132 -9.32 39.10 -17.02
N GLY A 133 -9.60 37.83 -17.35
CA GLY A 133 -10.62 37.45 -18.32
C GLY A 133 -10.95 35.97 -18.28
N VAL A 134 -12.23 35.65 -18.55
CA VAL A 134 -12.68 34.26 -18.74
C VAL A 134 -13.52 34.19 -20.01
N ARG A 135 -13.26 33.20 -20.87
CA ARG A 135 -13.98 32.97 -22.13
C ARG A 135 -14.30 31.46 -22.30
N LEU A 136 -15.45 31.18 -22.92
CA LEU A 136 -15.76 29.82 -23.38
C LEU A 136 -15.76 29.81 -24.90
N ASN A 137 -14.93 28.99 -25.52
CA ASN A 137 -14.75 28.95 -26.98
C ASN A 137 -14.51 30.35 -27.59
N GLY A 138 -13.74 31.20 -26.88
CA GLY A 138 -13.44 32.59 -27.28
C GLY A 138 -14.50 33.61 -26.93
N ILE A 139 -15.67 33.23 -26.42
CA ILE A 139 -16.76 34.15 -26.03
C ILE A 139 -16.61 34.51 -24.54
N PRO A 140 -16.54 35.82 -24.17
CA PRO A 140 -16.43 36.22 -22.77
C PRO A 140 -17.61 35.75 -21.93
N LEU A 141 -17.29 35.23 -20.73
CA LEU A 141 -18.26 34.76 -19.74
C LEU A 141 -18.38 35.72 -18.56
N SER A 142 -19.47 35.58 -17.81
CA SER A 142 -19.59 36.13 -16.46
C SER A 142 -18.89 35.17 -15.48
N TRP A 143 -18.05 35.72 -14.62
CA TRP A 143 -17.27 34.96 -13.65
C TRP A 143 -17.14 35.72 -12.33
N SER A 144 -16.75 35.00 -11.30
CA SER A 144 -16.34 35.53 -10.00
C SER A 144 -15.13 34.75 -9.49
N HIS A 145 -14.24 35.42 -8.75
CA HIS A 145 -13.12 34.78 -8.06
C HIS A 145 -13.29 35.04 -6.56
N SER A 146 -13.50 33.98 -5.77
CA SER A 146 -13.76 34.08 -4.34
C SER A 146 -13.03 32.98 -3.58
N GLY A 147 -12.14 33.37 -2.68
CA GLY A 147 -11.19 32.42 -2.10
C GLY A 147 -10.35 31.80 -3.22
N ASP A 148 -10.18 30.50 -3.18
CA ASP A 148 -9.38 29.74 -4.16
C ASP A 148 -10.21 29.24 -5.35
N VAL A 149 -11.40 29.77 -5.60
CA VAL A 149 -12.30 29.27 -6.65
C VAL A 149 -12.70 30.38 -7.61
N ILE A 150 -12.47 30.12 -8.88
CA ILE A 150 -13.02 30.87 -10.02
C ILE A 150 -14.30 30.15 -10.47
N SER A 151 -15.46 30.80 -10.33
CA SER A 151 -16.72 30.22 -10.79
C SER A 151 -17.15 30.95 -12.08
N SER A 152 -17.32 30.21 -13.16
CA SER A 152 -17.70 30.74 -14.49
C SER A 152 -19.11 30.27 -14.85
N THR A 153 -20.01 31.20 -15.19
CA THR A 153 -21.39 30.88 -15.59
C THR A 153 -21.46 30.73 -17.11
N LEU A 154 -21.96 29.59 -17.58
CA LEU A 154 -22.10 29.28 -18.99
C LEU A 154 -23.31 30.00 -19.59
N ASP A 155 -23.20 30.55 -20.81
CA ASP A 155 -24.29 31.24 -21.51
C ASP A 155 -25.43 30.29 -21.93
N ALA A 156 -25.12 29.00 -22.11
CA ALA A 156 -26.09 27.98 -22.40
C ALA A 156 -25.65 26.65 -21.65
N PRO A 157 -26.62 25.84 -21.18
CA PRO A 157 -26.32 24.59 -20.58
C PRO A 157 -25.61 23.63 -21.54
N MET A 158 -24.56 22.89 -21.04
CA MET A 158 -23.93 21.78 -21.74
C MET A 158 -24.58 20.48 -21.31
N ASN A 159 -24.62 19.49 -22.19
CA ASN A 159 -25.10 18.17 -21.89
C ASN A 159 -23.93 17.17 -21.80
N THR A 160 -24.18 16.00 -21.25
CA THR A 160 -23.22 14.90 -21.17
C THR A 160 -22.52 14.65 -22.51
N GLY A 161 -21.19 14.71 -22.52
CA GLY A 161 -20.36 14.53 -23.72
C GLY A 161 -20.14 15.78 -24.57
N ASP A 162 -20.79 16.91 -24.26
CA ASP A 162 -20.46 18.19 -24.90
C ASP A 162 -19.05 18.64 -24.47
N VAL A 163 -18.23 19.05 -25.42
CA VAL A 163 -16.84 19.50 -25.21
C VAL A 163 -16.72 20.99 -25.45
N ALA A 164 -15.99 21.68 -24.57
CA ALA A 164 -15.71 23.12 -24.71
C ALA A 164 -14.30 23.44 -24.20
N THR A 165 -13.80 24.63 -24.57
CA THR A 165 -12.53 25.14 -24.05
C THR A 165 -12.82 26.43 -23.26
N LEU A 166 -12.44 26.39 -21.95
CA LEU A 166 -12.47 27.53 -21.07
C LEU A 166 -11.08 28.16 -21.05
N THR A 167 -10.99 29.44 -21.53
CA THR A 167 -9.75 30.21 -21.46
C THR A 167 -9.81 31.13 -20.24
N ILE A 168 -8.78 31.08 -19.38
CA ILE A 168 -8.64 31.96 -18.22
C ILE A 168 -7.35 32.75 -18.37
N GLU A 169 -7.46 34.08 -18.42
CA GLU A 169 -6.35 35.02 -18.43
C GLU A 169 -6.10 35.54 -17.02
N TYR A 170 -4.83 35.59 -16.60
CA TYR A 170 -4.46 35.95 -15.24
C TYR A 170 -3.08 36.60 -15.16
N GLU A 171 -2.84 37.31 -14.05
CA GLU A 171 -1.55 37.85 -13.65
C GLU A 171 -1.43 37.87 -12.13
N GLY A 172 -0.23 37.90 -11.57
CA GLY A 172 -0.06 38.01 -10.12
C GLY A 172 1.23 37.41 -9.58
N TRP A 173 1.28 37.30 -8.27
CA TRP A 173 2.40 36.68 -7.57
C TRP A 173 2.18 35.18 -7.44
N PRO A 174 3.03 34.34 -8.05
CA PRO A 174 2.78 32.90 -8.16
C PRO A 174 3.17 32.16 -6.88
N SER A 175 2.37 32.32 -5.82
CA SER A 175 2.58 31.61 -4.56
C SER A 175 1.27 31.28 -3.88
N TYR A 176 1.25 30.13 -3.23
CA TYR A 176 0.12 29.65 -2.44
C TYR A 176 0.62 28.96 -1.20
N PHE A 177 0.05 29.30 -0.04
CA PHE A 177 0.40 28.68 1.23
C PHE A 177 -0.85 28.34 2.01
N TYR A 178 -0.96 27.08 2.44
CA TYR A 178 -2.05 26.62 3.26
C TYR A 178 -1.58 25.63 4.33
N LEU A 179 -1.90 25.91 5.59
CA LEU A 179 -1.43 25.15 6.76
C LEU A 179 0.10 24.95 6.72
N PHE A 180 0.53 23.72 6.48
CA PHE A 180 1.94 23.32 6.39
C PHE A 180 2.42 23.19 4.95
N TYR A 181 1.53 23.34 3.97
CA TYR A 181 1.77 23.10 2.55
C TYR A 181 1.75 24.39 1.75
N GLY A 182 2.45 24.38 0.64
CA GLY A 182 2.45 25.54 -0.24
C GLY A 182 3.00 25.18 -1.61
N GLY A 183 2.71 26.02 -2.59
CA GLY A 183 3.18 25.82 -3.95
C GLY A 183 3.15 27.09 -4.75
N GLY A 184 3.68 27.04 -5.96
CA GLY A 184 3.75 28.15 -6.86
C GLY A 184 4.99 28.12 -7.74
N MET A 185 5.39 29.29 -8.25
CA MET A 185 6.64 29.47 -9.00
C MET A 185 7.57 30.38 -8.18
N PHE A 186 8.77 29.90 -7.91
CA PHE A 186 9.76 30.54 -7.02
C PHE A 186 11.05 30.82 -7.79
N CYS A 187 11.74 31.92 -7.49
CA CYS A 187 13.03 32.22 -8.07
C CYS A 187 14.03 32.53 -6.96
N TYR A 188 15.13 31.82 -6.90
CA TYR A 188 16.20 32.01 -5.92
C TYR A 188 17.57 31.90 -6.57
N ASP A 189 18.57 32.60 -6.00
CA ASP A 189 19.98 32.50 -6.39
C ASP A 189 20.63 31.26 -5.72
N TYR A 190 21.30 30.46 -6.52
CA TYR A 190 22.18 29.38 -6.08
C TYR A 190 23.55 29.54 -6.72
N ASP A 191 24.53 29.97 -5.95
CA ASP A 191 25.93 30.13 -6.39
C ASP A 191 26.08 30.99 -7.69
N ASN A 192 25.40 32.14 -7.72
CA ASN A 192 25.26 33.08 -8.85
C ASN A 192 24.46 32.55 -10.05
N HIS A 193 23.71 31.45 -9.91
CA HIS A 193 22.75 30.97 -10.88
C HIS A 193 21.34 31.18 -10.31
N ASP A 194 20.59 32.08 -10.91
CA ASP A 194 19.17 32.21 -10.57
C ASP A 194 18.41 31.02 -11.13
N ILE A 195 17.69 30.29 -10.28
CA ILE A 195 16.80 29.20 -10.64
C ILE A 195 15.37 29.64 -10.40
N CYS A 196 14.55 29.63 -11.45
CA CYS A 196 13.12 29.89 -11.37
C CYS A 196 12.39 28.56 -11.61
N PHE A 197 11.70 28.03 -10.61
CA PHE A 197 11.14 26.70 -10.61
C PHE A 197 9.74 26.67 -10.01
N THR A 198 8.98 25.64 -10.34
CA THR A 198 7.65 25.38 -9.74
C THR A 198 7.75 24.23 -8.73
N PHE A 199 6.88 24.32 -7.71
CA PHE A 199 6.64 23.26 -6.75
C PHE A 199 5.16 23.32 -6.37
N ALA A 200 4.44 22.17 -6.36
CA ALA A 200 2.99 22.21 -6.28
C ALA A 200 2.34 21.11 -5.43
N GLU A 201 3.10 20.15 -4.91
CA GLU A 201 2.56 19.08 -4.07
C GLU A 201 2.26 19.57 -2.65
N PRO A 202 1.10 19.21 -2.04
CA PRO A 202 0.00 18.43 -2.63
C PRO A 202 -1.07 19.29 -3.35
N TRP A 203 -1.30 20.55 -3.01
CA TRP A 203 -2.35 21.41 -3.55
C TRP A 203 -1.83 22.81 -3.98
N GLY A 204 -0.69 22.86 -4.57
CA GLY A 204 -0.02 24.12 -4.91
C GLY A 204 -0.06 24.51 -6.37
N ALA A 205 -0.63 23.70 -7.27
CA ALA A 205 -0.73 24.05 -8.68
C ALA A 205 -1.54 25.35 -8.89
N ARG A 206 -2.64 25.53 -8.15
CA ARG A 206 -3.42 26.79 -8.10
C ARG A 206 -2.62 28.02 -7.70
N GLY A 207 -1.41 27.83 -7.18
CA GLY A 207 -0.50 28.91 -6.81
C GLY A 207 0.16 29.61 -7.99
N TRP A 208 0.18 28.99 -9.18
CA TRP A 208 0.83 29.59 -10.35
C TRP A 208 0.03 29.50 -11.66
N TRP A 209 -1.00 28.62 -11.72
CA TRP A 209 -1.90 28.53 -12.87
C TRP A 209 -3.30 28.03 -12.47
N PRO A 210 -4.38 28.50 -13.13
CA PRO A 210 -5.73 28.05 -12.84
C PRO A 210 -5.96 26.63 -13.34
N CYS A 211 -6.35 25.70 -12.44
CA CYS A 211 -6.58 24.30 -12.74
C CYS A 211 -7.62 23.68 -11.81
N LYS A 212 -8.07 22.49 -12.12
CA LYS A 212 -8.79 21.62 -11.18
C LYS A 212 -7.75 20.91 -10.34
N ASP A 213 -7.38 21.51 -9.20
CA ASP A 213 -6.21 21.17 -8.40
C ASP A 213 -6.49 20.00 -7.42
N PHE A 214 -6.86 18.85 -7.99
CA PHE A 214 -7.15 17.61 -7.27
C PHE A 214 -6.69 16.41 -8.09
N PRO A 215 -6.07 15.37 -7.45
CA PRO A 215 -5.48 14.25 -8.18
C PRO A 215 -6.50 13.26 -8.75
N PHE A 216 -7.80 13.38 -8.42
CA PHE A 216 -8.84 12.51 -8.95
C PHE A 216 -9.20 12.78 -10.43
N ASP A 217 -8.77 13.92 -10.97
CA ASP A 217 -9.01 14.29 -12.37
C ASP A 217 -7.68 14.69 -13.02
N LYS A 218 -7.18 13.84 -13.90
CA LYS A 218 -5.94 14.02 -14.64
C LYS A 218 -6.27 14.36 -16.08
N PRO A 219 -5.88 15.54 -16.62
CA PRO A 219 -5.99 15.80 -18.04
C PRO A 219 -5.23 14.75 -18.85
N ASP A 220 -5.77 14.34 -20.00
CA ASP A 220 -5.13 13.38 -20.90
C ASP A 220 -3.76 13.85 -21.43
N SER A 221 -3.54 15.18 -21.47
CA SER A 221 -2.30 15.80 -21.96
C SER A 221 -2.19 17.26 -21.55
N VAL A 222 -0.95 17.80 -21.62
CA VAL A 222 -0.68 19.22 -21.31
C VAL A 222 0.34 19.80 -22.28
N ASP A 223 -0.02 20.96 -22.91
CA ASP A 223 0.93 21.85 -23.57
C ASP A 223 1.45 22.91 -22.60
N ILE A 224 2.76 23.07 -22.47
CA ILE A 224 3.41 24.01 -21.55
C ILE A 224 4.28 24.97 -22.37
N LEU A 225 3.80 26.19 -22.58
CA LEU A 225 4.52 27.24 -23.24
C LEU A 225 5.05 28.22 -22.18
N LEU A 226 6.37 28.36 -22.13
CA LEU A 226 7.05 29.21 -21.16
C LEU A 226 7.89 30.24 -21.88
N THR A 227 7.57 31.51 -21.68
CA THR A 227 8.33 32.64 -22.17
C THR A 227 9.17 33.22 -21.03
N TYR A 228 10.47 33.32 -21.24
CA TYR A 228 11.44 33.76 -20.25
C TYR A 228 12.56 34.59 -20.89
N PRO A 229 13.33 35.39 -20.13
CA PRO A 229 14.50 36.11 -20.69
C PRO A 229 15.49 35.14 -21.32
N THR A 230 15.97 35.42 -22.54
CA THR A 230 16.99 34.57 -23.17
C THR A 230 18.30 34.57 -22.40
N VAL A 231 18.62 35.70 -21.76
CA VAL A 231 19.80 35.86 -20.90
C VAL A 231 19.41 36.57 -19.62
N TYR A 232 19.81 36.03 -18.47
CA TYR A 232 19.63 36.67 -17.17
C TYR A 232 20.92 36.59 -16.35
N ASN A 233 21.32 37.70 -15.72
CA ASN A 233 22.56 37.84 -14.93
C ASN A 233 23.82 37.30 -15.64
N GLY A 234 23.88 37.31 -16.98
CA GLY A 234 25.01 36.88 -17.79
C GLY A 234 25.00 35.41 -18.19
N HIS A 235 23.99 34.65 -17.82
CA HIS A 235 23.76 33.26 -18.20
C HIS A 235 22.70 33.17 -19.30
N GLU A 236 22.96 32.38 -20.34
CA GLU A 236 21.91 31.94 -21.29
C GLU A 236 21.00 30.97 -20.52
N LEU A 237 19.67 31.23 -20.54
CA LEU A 237 18.72 30.42 -19.81
C LEU A 237 18.21 29.25 -20.65
N VAL A 238 18.04 28.12 -19.97
CA VAL A 238 17.45 26.88 -20.49
C VAL A 238 16.26 26.52 -19.61
N CYS A 239 15.15 26.14 -20.23
CA CYS A 239 13.95 25.67 -19.56
C CYS A 239 13.90 24.14 -19.62
N ALA A 240 13.62 23.50 -18.49
CA ALA A 240 13.28 22.08 -18.36
C ALA A 240 11.83 21.95 -17.90
N SER A 241 11.08 20.95 -18.41
CA SER A 241 9.70 20.71 -18.06
C SER A 241 9.28 19.25 -18.37
N ASN A 242 8.01 18.90 -18.10
CA ASN A 242 7.40 17.61 -18.40
C ASN A 242 7.35 17.31 -19.90
N GLY A 243 7.26 16.05 -20.28
CA GLY A 243 7.09 15.60 -21.65
C GLY A 243 8.28 15.91 -22.56
N LEU A 244 8.05 16.09 -23.85
CA LEU A 244 9.07 16.35 -24.84
C LEU A 244 9.09 17.83 -25.27
N LEU A 245 10.29 18.37 -25.49
CA LEU A 245 10.46 19.71 -26.08
C LEU A 245 10.03 19.68 -27.56
N VAL A 246 8.93 20.40 -27.86
CA VAL A 246 8.37 20.51 -29.20
C VAL A 246 9.13 21.58 -30.01
N SER A 247 9.38 22.73 -29.38
CA SER A 247 10.11 23.83 -30.03
C SER A 247 10.69 24.80 -29.00
N GLU A 248 11.74 25.48 -29.40
CA GLU A 248 12.32 26.63 -28.72
C GLU A 248 12.45 27.79 -29.71
N THR A 249 11.94 28.95 -29.35
CA THR A 249 11.83 30.11 -30.25
C THR A 249 12.42 31.35 -29.61
N ASP A 250 13.43 31.93 -30.22
CA ASP A 250 13.89 33.30 -29.91
C ASP A 250 12.88 34.30 -30.46
N ASN A 251 12.24 35.08 -29.58
CA ASN A 251 11.20 36.04 -29.95
C ASN A 251 11.77 37.32 -30.57
N GLY A 252 13.10 37.50 -30.53
CA GLY A 252 13.78 38.67 -31.10
C GLY A 252 13.66 39.97 -30.28
N ASP A 253 13.09 39.88 -29.08
CA ASP A 253 12.91 40.99 -28.13
C ASP A 253 13.73 40.77 -26.82
N GLY A 254 14.57 39.73 -26.80
CA GLY A 254 15.38 39.36 -25.67
C GLY A 254 14.71 38.26 -24.78
N THR A 255 13.60 37.71 -25.26
CA THR A 255 12.94 36.55 -24.63
C THR A 255 12.98 35.32 -25.52
N THR A 256 12.87 34.16 -24.89
CA THR A 256 12.75 32.84 -25.53
C THR A 256 11.47 32.19 -25.07
N THR A 257 10.74 31.53 -25.99
CA THR A 257 9.58 30.69 -25.65
C THR A 257 9.92 29.23 -25.89
N SER A 258 9.89 28.42 -24.84
CA SER A 258 9.97 26.94 -24.92
C SER A 258 8.56 26.36 -24.89
N HIS A 259 8.28 25.44 -25.83
CA HIS A 259 7.03 24.68 -25.89
C HIS A 259 7.31 23.23 -25.59
N TRP A 260 6.77 22.72 -24.48
CA TRP A 260 6.80 21.34 -24.04
C TRP A 260 5.45 20.69 -24.21
N PHE A 261 5.40 19.40 -24.45
CA PHE A 261 4.17 18.63 -24.57
C PHE A 261 4.28 17.32 -23.80
N GLU A 262 3.46 17.20 -22.76
CA GLU A 262 3.22 15.96 -22.00
C GLU A 262 1.98 15.29 -22.59
N LYS A 263 2.14 14.13 -23.18
CA LYS A 263 1.07 13.43 -23.90
C LYS A 263 0.35 12.36 -23.08
N HIS A 264 0.86 12.05 -21.88
CA HIS A 264 0.24 11.10 -20.97
C HIS A 264 -0.60 11.84 -19.92
N PRO A 265 -1.62 11.18 -19.34
CA PRO A 265 -2.37 11.75 -18.25
C PRO A 265 -1.44 12.17 -17.09
N ILE A 266 -1.66 13.36 -16.57
CA ILE A 266 -0.80 13.96 -15.55
C ILE A 266 -1.61 14.67 -14.47
N ALA A 267 -1.34 14.40 -13.18
CA ALA A 267 -1.92 15.18 -12.10
C ALA A 267 -1.41 16.62 -12.10
N THR A 268 -2.27 17.58 -11.75
CA THR A 268 -1.95 19.01 -11.85
C THR A 268 -0.75 19.41 -11.00
N TYR A 269 -0.53 18.76 -9.84
CA TYR A 269 0.61 19.02 -8.97
C TYR A 269 1.95 18.56 -9.54
N LEU A 270 1.93 17.65 -10.52
CA LEU A 270 3.12 17.13 -11.21
C LEU A 270 3.55 17.98 -12.42
N VAL A 271 2.70 18.95 -12.85
CA VAL A 271 3.05 19.88 -13.91
C VAL A 271 4.09 20.87 -13.41
N ALA A 272 5.29 20.81 -13.97
CA ALA A 272 6.44 21.52 -13.43
C ALA A 272 7.38 22.10 -14.49
N THR A 273 8.12 23.10 -14.05
CA THR A 273 9.19 23.71 -14.86
C THR A 273 10.33 24.18 -13.96
N SER A 274 11.52 24.18 -14.52
CA SER A 274 12.67 24.87 -13.93
C SER A 274 13.47 25.58 -15.03
N ILE A 275 13.83 26.84 -14.78
CA ILE A 275 14.51 27.73 -15.72
C ILE A 275 15.77 28.27 -15.05
N SER A 276 16.92 28.02 -15.64
CA SER A 276 18.21 28.54 -15.17
C SER A 276 19.27 28.48 -16.27
N GLY A 277 20.49 28.93 -15.97
CA GLY A 277 21.66 28.70 -16.80
C GLY A 277 22.15 27.24 -16.72
N PHE A 278 21.30 26.29 -17.10
CA PHE A 278 21.59 24.87 -17.02
C PHE A 278 22.56 24.38 -18.10
N ASP A 279 23.47 23.48 -17.69
CA ASP A 279 24.07 22.52 -18.61
C ASP A 279 23.12 21.31 -18.75
N LYS A 280 23.07 20.74 -19.97
CA LYS A 280 22.24 19.56 -20.26
C LYS A 280 23.12 18.36 -20.57
N ILE A 281 22.91 17.25 -19.84
CA ILE A 281 23.52 15.94 -20.12
C ILE A 281 22.41 15.02 -20.62
N THR A 282 22.67 14.32 -21.76
CA THR A 282 21.70 13.37 -22.33
C THR A 282 22.34 11.99 -22.42
N GLN A 283 21.66 11.00 -21.85
CA GLN A 283 21.95 9.58 -21.95
C GLN A 283 20.85 8.89 -22.77
N GLN A 284 21.04 7.62 -23.11
CA GLN A 284 20.04 6.80 -23.80
C GLN A 284 19.85 5.50 -23.01
N TRP A 285 18.60 5.18 -22.71
CA TRP A 285 18.25 3.89 -22.12
C TRP A 285 17.57 2.99 -23.16
N GLU A 286 18.13 1.79 -23.39
CA GLU A 286 17.53 0.78 -24.26
C GLU A 286 16.51 -0.03 -23.47
N TYR A 287 15.22 0.37 -23.54
CA TYR A 287 14.12 -0.27 -22.79
C TYR A 287 13.60 -1.55 -23.46
N ALA A 288 13.88 -1.75 -24.74
CA ALA A 288 13.62 -2.98 -25.50
C ALA A 288 14.59 -3.06 -26.69
N PRO A 289 14.82 -4.25 -27.27
CA PRO A 289 15.78 -4.41 -28.36
C PRO A 289 15.61 -3.40 -29.52
N GLY A 290 16.57 -2.49 -29.65
CA GLY A 290 16.56 -1.42 -30.65
C GLY A 290 15.60 -0.26 -30.37
N LYS A 291 15.00 -0.19 -29.17
CA LYS A 291 14.16 0.93 -28.74
C LYS A 291 14.85 1.70 -27.63
N PHE A 292 14.97 2.98 -27.80
CA PHE A 292 15.69 3.85 -26.90
C PHE A 292 14.81 4.99 -26.41
N MET A 293 14.96 5.33 -25.14
CA MET A 293 14.36 6.50 -24.51
C MET A 293 15.49 7.47 -24.11
N PRO A 294 15.35 8.79 -24.37
CA PRO A 294 16.30 9.78 -23.88
C PRO A 294 16.17 9.92 -22.35
N VAL A 295 17.31 10.03 -21.67
CA VAL A 295 17.43 10.37 -20.25
C VAL A 295 18.16 11.70 -20.16
N GLU A 296 17.49 12.75 -19.69
CA GLU A 296 17.94 14.13 -19.79
C GLU A 296 18.12 14.76 -18.40
N HIS A 297 19.29 15.30 -18.14
CA HIS A 297 19.63 15.94 -16.87
C HIS A 297 19.95 17.42 -17.09
N TYR A 298 19.16 18.30 -16.47
CA TYR A 298 19.35 19.74 -16.50
C TYR A 298 19.90 20.19 -15.15
N HIS A 299 21.18 20.58 -15.13
CA HIS A 299 21.87 20.89 -13.89
C HIS A 299 22.60 22.23 -13.93
N VAL A 300 22.71 22.90 -12.78
CA VAL A 300 23.60 24.05 -12.67
C VAL A 300 25.05 23.60 -12.74
N PRO A 301 25.93 24.31 -13.46
CA PRO A 301 27.30 23.86 -13.73
C PRO A 301 28.27 23.97 -12.53
N THR A 302 27.76 24.23 -11.34
CA THR A 302 28.57 24.42 -10.12
C THR A 302 29.18 23.13 -9.61
N VAL A 303 28.49 22.00 -9.80
CA VAL A 303 28.95 20.66 -9.43
C VAL A 303 28.76 19.72 -10.62
N GLY A 304 29.85 19.18 -11.12
CA GLY A 304 29.85 18.34 -12.34
C GLY A 304 29.48 16.88 -12.09
N PRO A 305 29.30 16.08 -13.17
CA PRO A 305 28.88 14.69 -13.07
C PRO A 305 29.92 13.73 -12.47
N ASP A 306 31.15 14.16 -12.28
CA ASP A 306 32.24 13.37 -11.71
C ASP A 306 32.43 13.65 -10.19
N ASP A 307 31.68 14.60 -9.61
CA ASP A 307 31.79 15.03 -8.21
C ASP A 307 30.65 14.46 -7.36
N PRO A 308 30.92 13.47 -6.49
CA PRO A 308 29.89 12.83 -5.67
C PRO A 308 29.36 13.71 -4.53
N SER A 309 29.86 14.95 -4.38
CA SER A 309 29.32 15.90 -3.40
C SER A 309 28.04 16.61 -3.87
N GLY A 310 27.64 16.42 -5.14
CA GLY A 310 26.43 17.01 -5.71
C GLY A 310 25.51 16.00 -6.40
N SER A 311 24.24 16.38 -6.54
CA SER A 311 23.20 15.52 -7.11
C SER A 311 23.47 15.11 -8.56
N THR A 312 24.15 15.94 -9.35
CA THR A 312 24.48 15.65 -10.76
C THR A 312 25.20 14.32 -10.93
N TYR A 313 26.13 13.99 -10.02
CA TYR A 313 26.81 12.70 -10.02
C TYR A 313 25.81 11.54 -9.90
N TYR A 314 24.86 11.62 -8.99
CA TYR A 314 23.87 10.56 -8.75
C TYR A 314 22.86 10.48 -9.91
N MET A 315 22.38 11.60 -10.40
CA MET A 315 21.51 11.67 -11.58
C MET A 315 22.11 10.91 -12.77
N VAL A 316 23.38 11.16 -13.09
CA VAL A 316 24.04 10.57 -14.27
C VAL A 316 24.40 9.09 -14.06
N ASN A 317 24.83 8.69 -12.86
CA ASN A 317 25.38 7.36 -12.64
C ASN A 317 24.37 6.33 -12.15
N PHE A 318 23.23 6.76 -11.58
CA PHE A 318 22.28 5.84 -10.94
C PHE A 318 20.88 5.79 -11.60
N THR A 319 20.56 6.70 -12.51
CA THR A 319 19.25 6.70 -13.20
C THR A 319 19.05 5.46 -14.07
N ILE A 320 19.98 5.12 -14.96
CA ILE A 320 19.83 3.92 -15.80
C ILE A 320 19.81 2.64 -14.95
N PRO A 321 20.70 2.43 -13.96
CA PRO A 321 20.58 1.32 -13.03
C PRO A 321 19.21 1.23 -12.30
N SER A 322 18.63 2.38 -11.92
CA SER A 322 17.31 2.40 -11.29
C SER A 322 16.19 2.02 -12.26
N LEU A 323 16.24 2.53 -13.51
CA LEU A 323 15.31 2.13 -14.58
C LEU A 323 15.35 0.62 -14.83
N GLU A 324 16.54 0.01 -14.86
CA GLU A 324 16.71 -1.44 -15.03
C GLU A 324 16.11 -2.22 -13.87
N ALA A 325 16.38 -1.80 -12.63
CA ALA A 325 15.88 -2.46 -11.43
C ALA A 325 14.35 -2.36 -11.31
N LEU A 326 13.79 -1.16 -11.44
CA LEU A 326 12.36 -0.95 -11.24
C LEU A 326 11.52 -1.53 -12.39
N THR A 327 12.01 -1.44 -13.64
CA THR A 327 11.37 -2.12 -14.77
C THR A 327 11.30 -3.63 -14.58
N TYR A 328 12.29 -4.25 -13.94
CA TYR A 328 12.28 -5.68 -13.65
C TYR A 328 11.13 -6.07 -12.71
N PHE A 329 10.86 -5.24 -11.68
CA PHE A 329 9.83 -5.54 -10.68
C PHE A 329 8.45 -5.02 -11.09
N TRP A 330 8.35 -3.74 -11.49
CA TRP A 330 7.07 -3.05 -11.72
C TRP A 330 6.58 -3.11 -13.17
N GLY A 331 7.37 -3.67 -14.08
CA GLY A 331 7.09 -3.62 -15.52
C GLY A 331 7.76 -2.43 -16.18
N ILE A 332 7.54 -2.30 -17.50
CA ILE A 332 8.19 -1.25 -18.29
C ILE A 332 7.89 0.15 -17.75
N TYR A 333 8.89 1.05 -17.84
CA TYR A 333 8.70 2.46 -17.48
C TYR A 333 7.49 3.06 -18.24
N PRO A 334 6.48 3.63 -17.53
CA PRO A 334 5.20 4.01 -18.15
C PRO A 334 5.33 5.00 -19.30
N PHE A 335 6.27 5.93 -19.17
CA PHE A 335 6.51 7.01 -20.15
C PHE A 335 7.71 6.74 -21.06
N CYS A 336 8.00 5.47 -21.35
CA CYS A 336 9.18 5.06 -22.15
C CYS A 336 9.18 5.57 -23.61
N ASP A 337 8.05 6.06 -24.11
CA ASP A 337 7.90 6.65 -25.42
C ASP A 337 8.00 8.20 -25.40
N GLU A 338 8.40 8.77 -24.27
CA GLU A 338 8.78 10.17 -24.09
C GLU A 338 10.21 10.31 -23.61
N LYS A 339 10.41 10.57 -22.33
CA LYS A 339 11.72 10.68 -21.69
C LYS A 339 11.63 10.34 -20.21
N TYR A 340 12.77 10.20 -19.57
CA TYR A 340 12.98 10.44 -18.16
C TYR A 340 14.12 11.43 -17.96
N GLY A 341 14.13 12.14 -16.86
CA GLY A 341 15.24 13.02 -16.55
C GLY A 341 15.09 13.72 -15.21
N HIS A 342 15.97 14.69 -15.02
CA HIS A 342 16.02 15.50 -13.80
C HIS A 342 16.22 16.96 -14.16
N MET A 343 15.70 17.83 -13.32
CA MET A 343 15.99 19.27 -13.33
C MET A 343 16.35 19.73 -11.91
N HIS A 344 17.34 20.59 -11.82
CA HIS A 344 17.65 21.20 -10.53
C HIS A 344 16.59 22.23 -10.14
N ASP A 345 16.22 22.18 -8.86
CA ASP A 345 15.37 23.16 -8.19
C ASP A 345 15.95 23.54 -6.81
N LEU A 346 15.24 24.35 -6.03
CA LEU A 346 15.66 24.74 -4.68
C LEU A 346 14.54 24.53 -3.65
N ALA A 347 13.56 23.67 -3.94
CA ALA A 347 12.46 23.36 -3.03
C ALA A 347 12.93 22.58 -1.79
N GLY A 348 14.10 21.95 -1.87
CA GLY A 348 14.66 21.10 -0.83
C GLY A 348 14.27 19.62 -1.01
N GLY A 349 15.26 18.74 -1.08
CA GLY A 349 15.02 17.32 -1.39
C GLY A 349 14.91 17.05 -2.87
N ALA A 350 13.91 16.26 -3.25
CA ALA A 350 13.53 15.99 -4.62
C ALA A 350 11.99 15.92 -4.75
N MET A 351 11.49 15.87 -5.98
CA MET A 351 10.07 15.80 -6.29
C MET A 351 9.87 15.07 -7.61
N GLU A 352 8.96 14.14 -7.63
CA GLU A 352 8.68 13.20 -8.71
C GLU A 352 8.01 13.78 -9.95
N HIS A 353 8.13 15.05 -10.25
CA HIS A 353 7.48 15.67 -11.42
C HIS A 353 7.56 14.78 -12.66
N GLN A 354 6.39 14.42 -13.22
CA GLN A 354 6.25 13.42 -14.28
C GLN A 354 7.23 13.68 -15.42
N THR A 355 7.99 12.65 -15.81
CA THR A 355 9.04 12.62 -16.84
C THR A 355 10.26 13.52 -16.58
N CYS A 356 10.25 14.38 -15.56
CA CYS A 356 11.36 15.28 -15.24
C CYS A 356 11.44 15.59 -13.74
N THR A 357 11.94 14.63 -12.97
CA THR A 357 12.13 14.73 -11.50
C THR A 357 12.92 15.98 -11.13
N SER A 358 12.42 16.76 -10.17
CA SER A 358 13.18 17.85 -9.57
C SER A 358 14.11 17.34 -8.47
N ILE A 359 15.31 17.92 -8.36
CA ILE A 359 16.27 17.55 -7.31
C ILE A 359 17.14 18.76 -6.92
N HIS A 360 17.32 18.93 -5.60
CA HIS A 360 18.19 20.01 -5.11
C HIS A 360 19.67 19.75 -5.46
N PRO A 361 20.46 20.75 -5.93
CA PRO A 361 21.84 20.56 -6.39
C PRO A 361 22.79 19.92 -5.36
N GLN A 362 22.56 20.11 -4.08
CA GLN A 362 23.38 19.56 -2.99
C GLN A 362 22.90 18.20 -2.48
N PHE A 363 21.85 17.62 -3.07
CA PHE A 363 21.30 16.36 -2.61
C PHE A 363 22.14 15.20 -3.18
N SER A 364 23.09 14.70 -2.36
CA SER A 364 24.13 13.77 -2.79
C SER A 364 23.91 12.37 -2.20
N THR A 365 22.97 11.62 -2.77
CA THR A 365 22.68 10.25 -2.33
C THR A 365 22.10 9.38 -3.43
N GLU A 366 22.48 8.09 -3.42
CA GLU A 366 22.08 7.11 -4.42
C GLU A 366 20.58 6.77 -4.34
N TRP A 367 20.06 6.57 -3.15
CA TRP A 367 18.73 5.99 -2.94
C TRP A 367 17.57 6.93 -3.36
N VAL A 368 17.77 8.25 -3.41
CA VAL A 368 16.74 9.20 -3.86
C VAL A 368 16.39 8.97 -5.33
N ILE A 369 17.35 8.54 -6.15
CA ILE A 369 17.10 8.32 -7.58
C ILE A 369 16.07 7.19 -7.83
N PRO A 370 16.19 5.98 -7.25
CA PRO A 370 15.15 4.97 -7.38
C PRO A 370 13.84 5.34 -6.67
N HIS A 371 13.86 6.16 -5.59
CA HIS A 371 12.66 6.64 -4.91
C HIS A 371 11.83 7.51 -5.86
N GLU A 372 12.39 8.62 -6.35
CA GLU A 372 11.69 9.55 -7.24
C GLU A 372 11.32 8.91 -8.59
N LEU A 373 12.16 8.00 -9.10
CA LEU A 373 11.81 7.25 -10.30
C LEU A 373 10.63 6.29 -10.07
N ALA A 374 10.50 5.70 -8.88
CA ALA A 374 9.43 4.77 -8.56
C ALA A 374 8.05 5.43 -8.58
N HIS A 375 7.98 6.69 -8.21
CA HIS A 375 6.75 7.47 -8.30
C HIS A 375 6.16 7.50 -9.71
N HIS A 376 6.98 7.33 -10.76
CA HIS A 376 6.48 7.27 -12.12
C HIS A 376 5.55 6.07 -12.38
N TRP A 377 5.60 5.01 -11.56
CA TRP A 377 4.58 3.95 -11.50
C TRP A 377 3.52 4.25 -10.44
N ALA A 378 3.95 4.56 -9.19
CA ALA A 378 3.10 4.77 -8.03
C ALA A 378 3.13 6.25 -7.59
N GLY A 379 2.29 7.08 -8.20
CA GLY A 379 2.23 8.53 -8.06
C GLY A 379 1.87 9.20 -9.38
N ASP A 380 2.60 8.90 -10.47
CA ASP A 380 2.41 9.50 -11.78
C ASP A 380 1.49 8.66 -12.67
N GLN A 381 1.80 7.38 -12.90
CA GLN A 381 0.97 6.49 -13.71
C GLN A 381 -0.35 6.18 -13.00
N VAL A 382 -0.28 5.75 -11.75
CA VAL A 382 -1.44 5.60 -10.87
C VAL A 382 -1.24 6.52 -9.68
N THR A 383 -2.03 7.59 -9.60
CA THR A 383 -1.96 8.60 -8.55
C THR A 383 -2.91 8.22 -7.40
N CYS A 384 -2.57 8.53 -6.14
CA CYS A 384 -3.57 8.43 -5.07
C CYS A 384 -4.76 9.35 -5.38
N LYS A 385 -6.00 8.82 -5.26
CA LYS A 385 -7.22 9.54 -5.65
C LYS A 385 -7.46 10.80 -4.84
N ASP A 386 -7.04 10.77 -3.61
CA ASP A 386 -6.90 11.90 -2.71
C ASP A 386 -5.73 11.65 -1.74
N PHE A 387 -5.27 12.70 -1.08
CA PHE A 387 -4.08 12.61 -0.24
C PHE A 387 -4.29 11.91 1.11
N HIS A 388 -5.50 11.42 1.43
CA HIS A 388 -5.71 10.44 2.50
C HIS A 388 -4.96 9.14 2.22
N HIS A 389 -4.82 8.78 0.95
CA HIS A 389 -4.17 7.56 0.46
C HIS A 389 -2.70 7.78 0.03
N MET A 390 -2.02 8.81 0.54
CA MET A 390 -0.64 9.18 0.14
C MET A 390 0.36 8.02 0.26
N TRP A 391 0.14 7.06 1.14
CA TRP A 391 0.98 5.87 1.25
C TRP A 391 1.05 5.03 -0.04
N LEU A 392 0.05 5.14 -0.94
CA LEU A 392 0.07 4.51 -2.26
C LEU A 392 1.16 5.09 -3.16
N ASN A 393 1.51 6.36 -2.97
CA ASN A 393 2.65 6.98 -3.64
C ASN A 393 3.93 6.69 -2.85
N GLU A 394 4.06 7.21 -1.64
CA GLU A 394 5.28 7.24 -0.86
C GLU A 394 5.71 5.88 -0.30
N GLY A 395 4.76 5.05 0.11
CA GLY A 395 5.04 3.70 0.61
C GLY A 395 5.61 2.79 -0.50
N PHE A 396 5.07 2.89 -1.72
CA PHE A 396 5.60 2.16 -2.88
C PHE A 396 6.95 2.72 -3.34
N ALA A 397 7.14 4.03 -3.34
CA ALA A 397 8.43 4.64 -3.66
C ALA A 397 9.50 4.21 -2.63
N SER A 398 9.18 4.25 -1.34
CA SER A 398 10.06 3.79 -0.26
C SER A 398 10.39 2.29 -0.35
N TYR A 399 9.43 1.44 -0.73
CA TYR A 399 9.70 0.03 -0.95
C TYR A 399 10.54 -0.22 -2.22
N SER A 400 10.41 0.64 -3.21
CA SER A 400 11.23 0.55 -4.44
C SER A 400 12.71 0.81 -4.19
N GLU A 401 13.07 1.59 -3.18
CA GLU A 401 14.44 1.69 -2.68
C GLU A 401 14.95 0.30 -2.21
N VAL A 402 14.11 -0.44 -1.49
CA VAL A 402 14.42 -1.81 -1.02
C VAL A 402 14.58 -2.75 -2.22
N LEU A 403 13.72 -2.66 -3.23
CA LEU A 403 13.80 -3.45 -4.45
C LEU A 403 15.04 -3.12 -5.28
N TYR A 404 15.43 -1.83 -5.35
CA TYR A 404 16.67 -1.40 -5.98
C TYR A 404 17.88 -2.05 -5.28
N VAL A 405 17.90 -2.05 -3.93
CA VAL A 405 18.95 -2.72 -3.15
C VAL A 405 18.91 -4.23 -3.36
N GLU A 406 17.71 -4.85 -3.43
CA GLU A 406 17.55 -6.27 -3.74
C GLU A 406 18.15 -6.62 -5.10
N TYR A 407 17.86 -5.81 -6.12
CA TYR A 407 18.32 -6.04 -7.49
C TYR A 407 19.83 -5.94 -7.64
N HIS A 408 20.47 -4.93 -7.05
CA HIS A 408 21.88 -4.64 -7.22
C HIS A 408 22.80 -5.26 -6.18
N TYR A 409 22.32 -5.44 -4.94
CA TYR A 409 23.14 -5.84 -3.79
C TYR A 409 22.64 -7.13 -3.10
N GLY A 410 21.52 -7.67 -3.54
CA GLY A 410 20.93 -8.94 -3.08
C GLY A 410 20.08 -8.82 -1.82
N LEU A 411 19.35 -9.91 -1.54
CA LEU A 411 18.33 -9.98 -0.49
C LEU A 411 18.83 -9.65 0.93
N ALA A 412 20.06 -10.02 1.27
CA ALA A 412 20.59 -9.75 2.60
C ALA A 412 20.72 -8.24 2.87
N ASN A 413 21.19 -7.48 1.87
CA ASN A 413 21.29 -6.03 1.96
C ASN A 413 19.92 -5.37 1.91
N ALA A 414 19.01 -5.85 1.05
CA ALA A 414 17.62 -5.38 0.99
C ALA A 414 16.91 -5.54 2.34
N LYS A 415 17.07 -6.69 3.00
CA LYS A 415 16.55 -6.93 4.35
C LYS A 415 17.13 -5.94 5.37
N SER A 416 18.44 -5.71 5.35
CA SER A 416 19.09 -4.77 6.27
C SER A 416 18.59 -3.34 6.00
N TYR A 417 18.41 -2.97 4.73
CA TYR A 417 17.88 -1.67 4.35
C TYR A 417 16.42 -1.48 4.77
N LEU A 418 15.55 -2.47 4.52
CA LEU A 418 14.16 -2.44 4.99
C LEU A 418 14.08 -2.33 6.52
N ASN A 419 14.95 -3.02 7.25
CA ASN A 419 15.01 -2.92 8.71
C ASN A 419 15.43 -1.51 9.20
N SER A 420 16.13 -0.70 8.40
CA SER A 420 16.40 0.70 8.74
C SER A 420 15.16 1.59 8.65
N GLN A 421 14.12 1.16 7.93
CA GLN A 421 12.80 1.79 7.82
C GLN A 421 11.82 1.27 8.90
N ARG A 422 12.31 0.59 9.94
CA ARG A 422 11.46 -0.06 10.94
C ARG A 422 11.07 0.88 12.05
N HIS A 423 9.86 1.42 12.01
CA HIS A 423 9.27 2.21 13.08
C HIS A 423 8.14 1.44 13.77
N LEU A 424 8.38 1.06 15.04
CA LEU A 424 7.39 0.37 15.88
C LEU A 424 6.50 1.41 16.56
N ASN A 425 5.20 1.09 16.68
CA ASN A 425 4.14 1.96 17.18
C ASN A 425 3.89 3.19 16.27
N ALA A 426 4.19 3.10 14.98
CA ALA A 426 3.76 4.09 14.02
C ALA A 426 2.22 4.14 13.94
N GLY A 427 1.67 5.30 13.63
CA GLY A 427 0.25 5.49 13.39
C GLY A 427 -0.26 4.78 12.14
N SER A 428 -1.49 5.06 11.75
CA SER A 428 -2.06 4.66 10.46
C SER A 428 -1.35 5.37 9.30
N PRO A 429 -1.03 4.68 8.19
CA PRO A 429 -0.56 5.34 6.98
C PRO A 429 -1.69 6.03 6.19
N TYR A 430 -2.95 5.74 6.51
CA TYR A 430 -4.10 6.50 6.02
C TYR A 430 -4.17 7.83 6.77
N VAL A 431 -4.08 8.95 6.07
CA VAL A 431 -4.11 10.30 6.65
C VAL A 431 -5.56 10.70 6.92
N GLU A 432 -6.04 10.53 8.14
CA GLU A 432 -7.45 10.76 8.48
C GLU A 432 -7.80 12.25 8.50
N ASN A 433 -6.92 13.09 9.01
CA ASN A 433 -7.21 14.50 9.25
C ASN A 433 -6.03 15.42 8.90
N PHE A 434 -6.08 16.06 7.73
CA PHE A 434 -5.07 17.00 7.25
C PHE A 434 -4.78 18.21 8.16
N LEU A 435 -5.64 18.51 9.13
CA LEU A 435 -5.39 19.59 10.09
C LEU A 435 -4.38 19.20 11.17
N TYR A 436 -4.26 17.91 11.46
CA TYR A 436 -3.43 17.39 12.54
C TYR A 436 -2.41 16.38 12.05
N ASP A 437 -2.69 15.70 10.94
CA ASP A 437 -1.87 14.65 10.38
C ASP A 437 -1.08 15.19 9.19
N ASN A 438 0.20 14.88 9.16
CA ASN A 438 1.07 15.26 8.05
C ASN A 438 0.96 14.23 6.93
N VAL A 439 0.57 14.65 5.72
CA VAL A 439 0.50 13.76 4.54
C VAL A 439 1.87 13.18 4.15
N PHE A 440 2.94 13.78 4.65
CA PHE A 440 4.32 13.32 4.45
C PHE A 440 4.96 12.83 5.75
N ASP A 441 4.19 12.19 6.64
CA ASP A 441 4.76 11.63 7.87
C ASP A 441 5.68 10.45 7.57
N GLY A 442 6.96 10.60 7.88
CA GLY A 442 7.99 9.63 7.54
C GLY A 442 7.82 8.27 8.20
N ASN A 443 7.28 8.22 9.42
CA ASN A 443 7.11 6.97 10.15
C ASN A 443 5.89 6.17 9.68
N THR A 444 4.81 6.87 9.24
CA THR A 444 3.54 6.24 8.86
C THR A 444 3.43 6.06 7.35
N VAL A 445 3.47 7.17 6.60
CA VAL A 445 3.20 7.18 5.15
C VAL A 445 4.34 6.53 4.37
N TYR A 446 5.60 6.87 4.72
CA TYR A 446 6.80 6.34 4.07
C TYR A 446 7.20 4.97 4.62
N ASP A 447 7.59 4.89 5.88
CA ASP A 447 8.24 3.71 6.45
C ASP A 447 7.27 2.57 6.72
N LYS A 448 6.14 2.83 7.41
CA LYS A 448 5.09 1.82 7.57
C LYS A 448 4.46 1.49 6.23
N GLY A 449 4.28 2.48 5.32
CA GLY A 449 3.85 2.25 3.94
C GLY A 449 4.76 1.27 3.20
N SER A 450 6.08 1.44 3.26
CA SER A 450 7.07 0.50 2.70
C SER A 450 6.93 -0.92 3.29
N TRP A 451 6.78 -1.02 4.62
CA TRP A 451 6.54 -2.31 5.28
C TRP A 451 5.21 -2.95 4.85
N LEU A 452 4.14 -2.17 4.61
CA LEU A 452 2.88 -2.69 4.08
C LEU A 452 3.08 -3.38 2.73
N VAL A 453 3.77 -2.72 1.80
CA VAL A 453 4.06 -3.29 0.48
C VAL A 453 4.90 -4.57 0.62
N HIS A 454 5.91 -4.57 1.51
CA HIS A 454 6.71 -5.75 1.80
C HIS A 454 5.89 -6.92 2.37
N MET A 455 5.00 -6.63 3.34
CA MET A 455 4.13 -7.63 3.96
C MET A 455 3.09 -8.17 2.98
N LEU A 456 2.53 -7.32 2.11
CA LEU A 456 1.61 -7.73 1.04
C LEU A 456 2.31 -8.69 0.06
N ARG A 457 3.54 -8.36 -0.38
CA ARG A 457 4.39 -9.27 -1.16
C ARG A 457 4.61 -10.60 -0.44
N HIS A 458 4.85 -10.57 0.87
CA HIS A 458 5.04 -11.79 1.65
C HIS A 458 3.77 -12.65 1.71
N GLN A 459 2.60 -12.04 1.90
CA GLN A 459 1.33 -12.78 1.98
C GLN A 459 0.99 -13.46 0.65
N MET A 460 1.15 -12.75 -0.45
CA MET A 460 0.84 -13.22 -1.80
C MET A 460 1.93 -14.12 -2.40
N GLY A 461 3.18 -13.89 -2.02
CA GLY A 461 4.36 -14.44 -2.68
C GLY A 461 4.66 -13.76 -4.02
N ASP A 462 5.94 -13.78 -4.45
CA ASP A 462 6.42 -13.07 -5.65
C ASP A 462 5.67 -13.44 -6.94
N SER A 463 5.21 -14.70 -7.03
CA SER A 463 4.51 -15.22 -8.21
C SER A 463 3.10 -14.64 -8.43
N LEU A 464 2.48 -14.09 -7.38
CA LEU A 464 1.19 -13.41 -7.48
C LEU A 464 1.37 -11.89 -7.34
N PHE A 465 2.20 -11.45 -6.41
CA PHE A 465 2.38 -10.04 -6.08
C PHE A 465 2.88 -9.21 -7.27
N PHE A 466 4.01 -9.58 -7.90
CA PHE A 466 4.55 -8.79 -9.00
C PHE A 466 3.65 -8.78 -10.25
N PRO A 467 3.04 -9.90 -10.70
CA PRO A 467 2.04 -9.84 -11.75
C PRO A 467 0.82 -8.96 -11.42
N ALA A 468 0.34 -8.97 -10.16
CA ALA A 468 -0.75 -8.10 -9.73
C ALA A 468 -0.36 -6.62 -9.81
N MET A 469 0.86 -6.27 -9.36
CA MET A 469 1.34 -4.90 -9.43
C MET A 469 1.60 -4.44 -10.86
N GLN A 470 2.16 -5.31 -11.73
CA GLN A 470 2.31 -4.99 -13.14
C GLN A 470 0.97 -4.76 -13.83
N TYR A 471 -0.04 -5.58 -13.52
CA TYR A 471 -1.41 -5.35 -13.98
C TYR A 471 -1.96 -4.02 -13.46
N TYR A 472 -1.80 -3.74 -12.15
CA TYR A 472 -2.27 -2.51 -11.52
C TYR A 472 -1.72 -1.26 -12.21
N PHE A 473 -0.42 -1.23 -12.50
CA PHE A 473 0.23 -0.07 -13.11
C PHE A 473 -0.01 0.07 -14.63
N HIS A 474 -0.28 -1.02 -15.35
CA HIS A 474 -0.25 -0.98 -16.83
C HIS A 474 -1.54 -1.37 -17.52
N GLU A 475 -2.38 -2.20 -16.90
CA GLU A 475 -3.52 -2.83 -17.57
C GLU A 475 -4.85 -2.59 -16.83
N SER A 476 -4.82 -2.20 -15.55
CA SER A 476 -6.03 -1.93 -14.77
C SER A 476 -6.74 -0.66 -15.26
N GLU A 477 -7.98 -0.48 -14.83
CA GLU A 477 -8.75 0.74 -15.06
C GLU A 477 -8.15 1.99 -14.37
N PHE A 478 -7.19 1.80 -13.46
CA PHE A 478 -6.50 2.87 -12.74
C PHE A 478 -5.25 3.36 -13.46
N ALA A 479 -4.75 2.60 -14.46
CA ALA A 479 -3.57 2.97 -15.23
C ALA A 479 -3.81 4.27 -16.02
N GLY A 480 -2.99 5.30 -15.76
CA GLY A 480 -3.18 6.66 -16.27
C GLY A 480 -4.22 7.48 -15.48
N GLY A 481 -4.80 6.92 -14.43
CA GLY A 481 -5.80 7.54 -13.56
C GLY A 481 -5.37 7.64 -12.11
N SER A 482 -6.33 7.48 -11.21
CA SER A 482 -6.12 7.54 -9.77
C SER A 482 -6.84 6.40 -9.04
N ALA A 483 -6.33 6.00 -7.86
CA ALA A 483 -6.84 4.89 -7.08
C ALA A 483 -6.86 5.17 -5.58
N THR A 484 -7.75 4.46 -4.87
CA THR A 484 -7.80 4.39 -3.41
C THR A 484 -7.11 3.13 -2.89
N SER A 485 -6.97 3.00 -1.57
CA SER A 485 -6.51 1.76 -0.93
C SER A 485 -7.45 0.58 -1.20
N GLU A 486 -8.76 0.83 -1.29
CA GLU A 486 -9.78 -0.18 -1.60
C GLU A 486 -9.67 -0.67 -3.04
N ASP A 487 -9.34 0.23 -3.98
CA ASP A 487 -9.11 -0.13 -5.38
C ASP A 487 -7.89 -1.07 -5.52
N LEU A 488 -6.78 -0.76 -4.83
CA LEU A 488 -5.64 -1.65 -4.75
C LEU A 488 -6.00 -2.98 -4.07
N CYS A 489 -6.77 -2.95 -2.97
CA CYS A 489 -7.26 -4.15 -2.28
C CYS A 489 -8.05 -5.06 -3.21
N ALA A 490 -8.93 -4.50 -4.06
CA ALA A 490 -9.69 -5.26 -5.03
C ALA A 490 -8.79 -5.98 -6.04
N VAL A 491 -7.81 -5.27 -6.61
CA VAL A 491 -6.82 -5.89 -7.53
C VAL A 491 -6.02 -7.00 -6.84
N MET A 492 -5.54 -6.75 -5.60
CA MET A 492 -4.79 -7.77 -4.85
C MET A 492 -5.65 -8.99 -4.54
N SER A 493 -6.92 -8.78 -4.17
CA SER A 493 -7.89 -9.87 -3.90
C SER A 493 -8.13 -10.74 -5.13
N ASP A 494 -8.30 -10.13 -6.30
CA ASP A 494 -8.50 -10.86 -7.56
C ASP A 494 -7.30 -11.77 -7.89
N PHE A 495 -6.07 -11.29 -7.75
CA PHE A 495 -4.87 -12.07 -8.00
C PHE A 495 -4.58 -13.10 -6.90
N TYR A 496 -4.91 -12.78 -5.65
CA TYR A 496 -4.76 -13.69 -4.52
C TYR A 496 -5.80 -14.83 -4.57
N GLY A 497 -6.95 -14.57 -5.22
CA GLY A 497 -8.03 -15.52 -5.38
C GLY A 497 -9.02 -15.57 -4.21
N SER A 498 -8.90 -14.64 -3.26
CA SER A 498 -9.84 -14.44 -2.16
C SER A 498 -9.72 -13.02 -1.61
N ASP A 499 -10.73 -12.59 -0.84
CA ASP A 499 -10.77 -11.26 -0.23
C ASP A 499 -9.55 -11.00 0.67
N MET A 500 -8.90 -9.85 0.45
CA MET A 500 -7.76 -9.36 1.24
C MET A 500 -8.09 -8.15 2.11
N SER A 501 -9.37 -7.76 2.24
CA SER A 501 -9.80 -6.63 3.07
C SER A 501 -9.28 -6.74 4.50
N TRP A 502 -9.20 -7.98 5.05
CA TRP A 502 -8.64 -8.24 6.39
C TRP A 502 -7.20 -7.70 6.56
N PHE A 503 -6.40 -7.72 5.48
CA PHE A 503 -5.04 -7.17 5.51
C PHE A 503 -5.08 -5.64 5.49
N PHE A 504 -5.83 -5.06 4.55
CA PHE A 504 -5.94 -3.60 4.40
C PHE A 504 -6.57 -2.96 5.63
N ASP A 505 -7.67 -3.53 6.15
CA ASP A 505 -8.36 -3.05 7.36
C ASP A 505 -7.42 -3.02 8.56
N ALA A 506 -6.61 -4.07 8.75
CA ALA A 506 -5.71 -4.16 9.88
C ALA A 506 -4.47 -3.27 9.73
N TRP A 507 -3.89 -3.13 8.53
CA TRP A 507 -2.59 -2.52 8.37
C TRP A 507 -2.62 -1.10 7.82
N VAL A 508 -3.62 -0.76 7.00
CA VAL A 508 -3.77 0.59 6.43
C VAL A 508 -4.46 1.52 7.41
N TYR A 509 -5.55 1.04 8.07
CA TYR A 509 -6.42 1.91 8.86
C TYR A 509 -6.19 1.84 10.38
N ASN A 510 -5.37 0.89 10.87
CA ASN A 510 -5.03 0.80 12.29
C ASN A 510 -3.61 1.28 12.59
N ASP A 511 -3.45 1.79 13.81
CA ASP A 511 -2.15 2.16 14.38
C ASP A 511 -1.34 0.92 14.79
N GLY A 512 -0.03 1.07 14.94
CA GLY A 512 0.82 0.07 15.56
C GLY A 512 1.18 -1.12 14.68
N GLN A 513 1.43 -2.24 15.33
CA GLN A 513 1.84 -3.53 14.76
C GLN A 513 1.55 -4.66 15.77
N PRO A 514 1.54 -5.94 15.36
CA PRO A 514 1.41 -7.05 16.29
C PRO A 514 2.59 -7.14 17.28
N ASN A 515 2.24 -7.36 18.54
CA ASN A 515 3.17 -7.66 19.61
C ASN A 515 2.95 -9.12 19.99
N TYR A 516 3.69 -10.02 19.32
CA TYR A 516 3.57 -11.46 19.56
C TYR A 516 4.21 -11.85 20.88
N ALA A 517 3.47 -12.59 21.71
CA ALA A 517 3.99 -13.42 22.77
C ALA A 517 3.79 -14.89 22.37
N TYR A 518 4.81 -15.72 22.51
CA TYR A 518 4.67 -17.14 22.20
C TYR A 518 5.22 -18.00 23.33
N SER A 519 4.58 -19.16 23.48
CA SER A 519 4.96 -20.16 24.48
C SER A 519 4.70 -21.55 23.93
N TYR A 520 5.33 -22.56 24.51
CA TYR A 520 5.12 -23.94 24.10
C TYR A 520 5.34 -24.92 25.23
N MET A 521 4.65 -26.07 25.11
CA MET A 521 4.92 -27.26 25.89
C MET A 521 5.06 -28.45 24.95
N TYR A 522 5.72 -29.52 25.40
CA TYR A 522 5.86 -30.69 24.58
C TYR A 522 5.90 -31.98 25.44
N GLU A 523 5.47 -33.08 24.84
CA GLU A 523 5.53 -34.42 25.44
C GLU A 523 5.89 -35.47 24.36
N PRO A 524 6.44 -36.62 24.75
CA PRO A 524 6.66 -37.70 23.81
C PRO A 524 5.37 -38.19 23.18
N ASP A 525 5.34 -38.33 21.85
CA ASP A 525 4.18 -38.90 21.17
C ASP A 525 4.03 -40.40 21.49
N THR A 526 3.13 -40.70 22.43
CA THR A 526 2.84 -42.06 22.87
C THR A 526 1.88 -42.81 21.93
N ILE A 527 1.24 -42.11 20.99
CA ILE A 527 0.29 -42.69 20.04
C ILE A 527 1.04 -43.25 18.84
N SER A 528 1.88 -42.44 18.19
CA SER A 528 2.72 -42.90 17.08
C SER A 528 3.94 -43.71 17.59
N GLY A 529 4.38 -43.46 18.83
CA GLY A 529 5.56 -44.03 19.43
C GLY A 529 6.88 -43.43 18.92
N GLU A 530 6.84 -42.38 18.12
CA GLU A 530 8.02 -41.69 17.57
C GLU A 530 7.82 -40.17 17.66
N GLY A 531 8.85 -39.44 18.12
CA GLY A 531 8.86 -37.99 18.19
C GLY A 531 8.14 -37.38 19.39
N TYR A 532 7.78 -36.13 19.25
CA TYR A 532 7.18 -35.31 20.30
C TYR A 532 6.00 -34.52 19.73
N LEU A 533 4.91 -34.48 20.48
CA LEU A 533 3.81 -33.56 20.28
C LEU A 533 4.16 -32.23 20.96
N VAL A 534 3.94 -31.16 20.31
CA VAL A 534 4.20 -29.80 20.80
C VAL A 534 2.93 -28.98 20.68
N ASP A 535 2.47 -28.44 21.79
CA ASP A 535 1.46 -27.40 21.83
C ASP A 535 2.15 -26.05 21.83
N PHE A 536 1.95 -25.29 20.76
CA PHE A 536 2.54 -23.97 20.53
C PHE A 536 1.44 -22.91 20.56
N PHE A 537 1.54 -21.94 21.45
CA PHE A 537 0.59 -20.86 21.61
C PHE A 537 1.21 -19.57 21.10
N LEU A 538 0.48 -18.85 20.22
CA LEU A 538 0.87 -17.57 19.66
C LEU A 538 -0.21 -16.55 19.96
N GLU A 539 0.15 -15.53 20.71
CA GLU A 539 -0.74 -14.48 21.20
C GLU A 539 -0.34 -13.11 20.63
N GLN A 540 -1.31 -12.27 20.33
CA GLN A 540 -1.10 -10.86 20.02
C GLN A 540 -1.54 -10.00 21.20
N ASN A 541 -0.58 -9.35 21.87
CA ASN A 541 -0.81 -8.46 23.01
C ASN A 541 -0.86 -7.00 22.52
N ASN A 542 -1.94 -6.64 21.82
CA ASN A 542 -2.12 -5.32 21.22
C ASN A 542 -3.28 -4.58 21.90
N ASP A 543 -3.13 -3.26 22.07
CA ASP A 543 -4.22 -2.39 22.52
C ASP A 543 -5.15 -2.00 21.35
N ASP A 544 -4.66 -2.04 20.10
CA ASP A 544 -5.30 -1.51 18.88
C ASP A 544 -5.99 -2.60 18.03
N GLY A 545 -6.19 -3.79 18.57
CA GLY A 545 -6.86 -4.91 17.90
C GLY A 545 -5.91 -5.95 17.33
N VAL A 546 -6.46 -6.91 16.60
CA VAL A 546 -5.72 -8.02 16.00
C VAL A 546 -5.24 -7.63 14.60
N PHE A 547 -4.01 -8.02 14.28
CA PHE A 547 -3.43 -7.95 12.93
C PHE A 547 -3.41 -9.37 12.32
N PRO A 548 -4.48 -9.80 11.65
CA PRO A 548 -4.56 -11.13 11.07
C PRO A 548 -3.44 -11.34 10.05
N MET A 549 -2.71 -12.44 10.14
CA MET A 549 -1.58 -12.68 9.24
C MET A 549 -1.09 -14.13 9.26
N TYR A 550 -0.53 -14.60 8.14
CA TYR A 550 0.30 -15.81 8.17
C TYR A 550 1.66 -15.48 8.75
N VAL A 551 2.02 -16.16 9.84
CA VAL A 551 3.27 -15.99 10.58
C VAL A 551 4.15 -17.19 10.33
N GLU A 552 5.37 -16.98 9.84
CA GLU A 552 6.36 -18.06 9.74
C GLU A 552 7.03 -18.32 11.10
N VAL A 553 7.08 -19.58 11.50
CA VAL A 553 7.68 -20.03 12.75
C VAL A 553 8.65 -21.16 12.46
N VAL A 554 9.91 -21.01 12.87
CA VAL A 554 10.90 -22.09 12.78
C VAL A 554 11.03 -22.76 14.14
N ALA A 555 10.83 -24.08 14.17
CA ALA A 555 11.13 -24.95 15.31
C ALA A 555 12.53 -25.56 15.14
N TYR A 556 13.41 -25.34 16.08
CA TYR A 556 14.74 -25.95 16.14
C TYR A 556 14.66 -27.15 17.04
N ALA A 557 15.03 -28.36 16.55
CA ALA A 557 14.93 -29.62 17.29
C ALA A 557 16.13 -30.54 17.01
N GLY A 558 17.26 -30.31 17.67
CA GLY A 558 18.52 -31.02 17.46
C GLY A 558 19.17 -30.71 16.13
N ALA A 559 19.18 -31.66 15.20
CA ALA A 559 19.70 -31.44 13.84
C ALA A 559 18.63 -31.11 12.82
N PHE A 560 17.40 -30.89 13.24
CA PHE A 560 16.25 -30.62 12.38
C PHE A 560 15.72 -29.23 12.65
N ASP A 561 15.54 -28.47 11.58
CA ASP A 561 14.86 -27.15 11.56
C ASP A 561 13.58 -27.34 10.74
N THR A 562 12.44 -27.07 11.33
CA THR A 562 11.14 -27.19 10.66
C THR A 562 10.48 -25.82 10.60
N LEU A 563 10.12 -25.38 9.38
CA LEU A 563 9.38 -24.15 9.14
C LEU A 563 7.88 -24.44 9.09
N TYR A 564 7.13 -23.74 9.90
CA TYR A 564 5.68 -23.71 9.90
C TYR A 564 5.19 -22.36 9.41
N ARG A 565 4.06 -22.32 8.69
CA ARG A 565 3.33 -21.10 8.32
C ARG A 565 1.97 -21.16 8.99
N LEU A 566 1.81 -20.37 10.04
CA LEU A 566 0.66 -20.39 10.94
C LEU A 566 -0.23 -19.19 10.65
N TRP A 567 -1.54 -19.39 10.50
CA TRP A 567 -2.51 -18.29 10.45
C TRP A 567 -2.82 -17.82 11.86
N ASN A 568 -2.50 -16.56 12.17
CA ASN A 568 -2.85 -15.94 13.44
C ASN A 568 -3.87 -14.83 13.17
N GLY A 569 -5.14 -15.16 13.35
CA GLY A 569 -6.29 -14.27 13.08
C GLY A 569 -7.08 -13.88 14.32
N SER A 570 -6.59 -14.24 15.51
CA SER A 570 -7.23 -13.96 16.78
C SER A 570 -6.24 -13.38 17.80
N GLU A 571 -6.74 -12.96 18.98
CA GLU A 571 -5.88 -12.51 20.08
C GLU A 571 -4.89 -13.59 20.51
N GLY A 572 -5.25 -14.88 20.40
CA GLY A 572 -4.37 -16.00 20.73
C GLY A 572 -4.83 -17.29 20.07
N ASP A 573 -3.90 -17.99 19.40
CA ASP A 573 -4.14 -19.24 18.69
C ASP A 573 -3.21 -20.34 19.18
N LEU A 574 -3.76 -21.54 19.39
CA LEU A 574 -3.04 -22.74 19.77
C LEU A 574 -2.82 -23.64 18.55
N TYR A 575 -1.59 -24.10 18.36
CA TYR A 575 -1.20 -24.98 17.26
C TYR A 575 -0.58 -26.25 17.83
N SER A 576 -1.00 -27.41 17.33
CA SER A 576 -0.37 -28.68 17.65
C SER A 576 0.59 -29.06 16.54
N MET A 577 1.84 -29.34 16.91
CA MET A 577 2.94 -29.67 16.00
C MET A 577 3.56 -31.02 16.37
N HIS A 578 4.10 -31.71 15.38
CA HIS A 578 4.88 -32.94 15.63
C HIS A 578 6.34 -32.69 15.23
N LEU A 579 7.26 -32.95 16.18
CA LEU A 579 8.70 -32.84 15.98
C LEU A 579 9.41 -34.15 16.19
N PRO A 580 10.48 -34.46 15.42
CA PRO A 580 11.22 -35.70 15.59
C PRO A 580 12.06 -35.77 16.88
N ASN A 581 12.41 -34.62 17.45
CA ASN A 581 13.13 -34.42 18.69
C ASN A 581 12.45 -33.38 19.57
N PRO A 582 12.76 -33.31 20.88
CA PRO A 582 12.30 -32.21 21.71
C PRO A 582 12.73 -30.87 21.08
N PRO A 583 11.88 -29.86 21.09
CA PRO A 583 12.28 -28.54 20.61
C PRO A 583 13.36 -27.92 21.48
N ASP A 584 14.40 -27.38 20.87
CA ASP A 584 15.43 -26.58 21.53
C ASP A 584 14.97 -25.11 21.68
N SER A 585 14.28 -24.59 20.66
CA SER A 585 13.72 -23.22 20.64
C SER A 585 12.80 -23.02 19.45
N PHE A 586 12.04 -21.94 19.48
CA PHE A 586 11.28 -21.43 18.34
C PHE A 586 11.76 -20.04 17.97
N LYS A 587 11.56 -19.65 16.71
CA LYS A 587 11.79 -18.29 16.25
C LYS A 587 10.62 -17.84 15.38
N ILE A 588 9.98 -16.75 15.80
CA ILE A 588 8.89 -16.11 15.07
C ILE A 588 9.46 -15.26 13.95
N ASP A 589 8.93 -15.44 12.74
CA ASP A 589 9.30 -14.71 11.52
C ASP A 589 10.83 -14.51 11.42
N PRO A 590 11.59 -15.59 11.21
CA PRO A 590 13.04 -15.56 11.21
C PRO A 590 13.63 -14.74 10.07
N PHE A 591 12.81 -14.44 9.06
CA PHE A 591 13.21 -13.73 7.85
C PHE A 591 12.84 -12.25 7.87
N ASP A 592 12.24 -11.73 8.97
CA ASP A 592 11.77 -10.35 9.13
C ASP A 592 10.83 -9.90 7.99
N LYS A 593 9.81 -10.70 7.75
CA LYS A 593 8.78 -10.44 6.73
C LYS A 593 7.59 -9.64 7.27
N ILE A 594 7.53 -9.44 8.59
CA ILE A 594 6.44 -8.78 9.30
C ILE A 594 6.99 -7.66 10.18
N LEU A 595 6.37 -6.49 10.10
CA LEU A 595 6.61 -5.42 11.06
C LEU A 595 6.00 -5.81 12.41
N LYS A 596 6.83 -6.21 13.38
CA LYS A 596 6.36 -6.81 14.65
C LYS A 596 7.33 -6.65 15.80
N ARG A 597 6.82 -6.94 16.99
CA ARG A 597 7.63 -7.43 18.12
C ARG A 597 7.32 -8.90 18.37
N ALA A 598 8.26 -9.65 18.92
CA ALA A 598 8.02 -11.03 19.33
C ALA A 598 8.89 -11.36 20.54
N GLU A 599 8.30 -12.03 21.54
CA GLU A 599 9.00 -12.50 22.72
C GLU A 599 8.51 -13.90 23.13
N GLU A 600 9.41 -14.71 23.65
CA GLU A 600 9.06 -15.97 24.28
C GLU A 600 8.66 -15.73 25.73
N VAL A 601 7.51 -16.29 26.13
CA VAL A 601 7.00 -16.21 27.48
C VAL A 601 6.85 -17.63 28.06
N PRO A 602 6.86 -17.78 29.39
CA PRO A 602 6.61 -19.10 30.00
C PRO A 602 5.23 -19.62 29.60
N PHE A 603 5.16 -20.92 29.24
CA PHE A 603 3.87 -21.55 28.96
C PHE A 603 3.03 -21.57 30.23
N THR A 604 1.85 -20.97 30.17
CA THR A 604 0.87 -20.91 31.27
C THR A 604 -0.36 -21.75 30.94
N MET A 605 -1.42 -21.65 31.69
CA MET A 605 -2.71 -22.27 31.37
C MET A 605 -3.36 -21.53 30.21
N HIS A 606 -3.82 -22.26 29.20
CA HIS A 606 -4.54 -21.74 28.05
C HIS A 606 -5.81 -22.54 27.77
N ILE A 607 -6.85 -21.85 27.26
CA ILE A 607 -8.07 -22.50 26.77
C ILE A 607 -7.75 -23.12 25.40
N ALA A 608 -7.71 -24.45 25.35
CA ALA A 608 -7.36 -25.20 24.14
C ALA A 608 -8.51 -25.23 23.11
N THR A 609 -9.75 -25.09 23.54
CA THR A 609 -10.91 -25.07 22.65
C THR A 609 -10.84 -23.82 21.75
N SER A 610 -10.67 -24.00 20.44
CA SER A 610 -10.58 -22.91 19.46
C SER A 610 -11.96 -22.45 18.97
N CYS A 611 -12.92 -23.36 18.88
CA CYS A 611 -14.29 -23.09 18.41
C CYS A 611 -15.30 -23.95 19.17
N ILE A 612 -16.58 -23.59 19.06
CA ILE A 612 -17.67 -24.31 19.68
C ILE A 612 -18.71 -24.63 18.58
N PRO A 613 -19.11 -25.90 18.41
CA PRO A 613 -20.06 -26.29 17.36
C PRO A 613 -21.40 -25.57 17.52
N ASP A 614 -22.07 -25.33 16.38
CA ASP A 614 -23.41 -24.77 16.34
C ASP A 614 -24.41 -25.67 17.08
N ALA A 615 -25.41 -25.10 17.69
CA ALA A 615 -26.49 -25.84 18.35
C ALA A 615 -27.79 -25.81 17.56
N ILE A 616 -28.55 -26.90 17.63
CA ILE A 616 -29.84 -27.02 16.95
C ILE A 616 -30.96 -26.60 17.90
N TYR A 617 -31.83 -25.69 17.43
CA TYR A 617 -32.98 -25.25 18.15
C TYR A 617 -33.82 -26.42 18.68
N GLY A 618 -34.10 -26.42 20.00
CA GLY A 618 -34.94 -27.42 20.65
C GLY A 618 -34.32 -28.80 20.80
N LYS A 619 -33.04 -29.02 20.43
CA LYS A 619 -32.33 -30.27 20.66
C LYS A 619 -31.42 -30.16 21.89
N PRO A 620 -31.19 -31.26 22.64
CA PRO A 620 -30.17 -31.29 23.68
C PRO A 620 -28.79 -31.01 23.10
N TYR A 621 -28.04 -30.15 23.80
CA TYR A 621 -26.67 -29.76 23.46
C TYR A 621 -25.74 -30.04 24.66
N SER A 622 -24.53 -30.52 24.38
CA SER A 622 -23.48 -30.69 25.37
C SER A 622 -22.13 -30.58 24.65
N PHE A 623 -21.27 -29.69 25.10
CA PHE A 623 -19.92 -29.51 24.58
C PHE A 623 -18.96 -29.20 25.73
N GLN A 624 -17.80 -29.84 25.74
CA GLN A 624 -16.81 -29.72 26.79
C GLN A 624 -15.68 -28.80 26.36
N LEU A 625 -15.57 -27.63 27.00
CA LEU A 625 -14.39 -26.77 26.86
C LEU A 625 -13.15 -27.47 27.46
N GLN A 626 -12.01 -27.25 26.83
CA GLN A 626 -10.74 -27.82 27.26
C GLN A 626 -9.75 -26.71 27.59
N ALA A 627 -8.89 -26.95 28.59
CA ALA A 627 -7.74 -26.12 28.91
C ALA A 627 -6.51 -27.01 29.04
N ILE A 628 -5.34 -26.45 28.71
CA ILE A 628 -4.03 -27.10 28.79
C ILE A 628 -3.06 -26.28 29.62
N GLY A 629 -2.05 -26.89 30.18
CA GLY A 629 -1.05 -26.22 31.05
C GLY A 629 -1.61 -25.81 32.40
N GLY A 630 -0.82 -25.04 33.15
CA GLY A 630 -1.17 -24.62 34.52
C GLY A 630 -1.29 -25.80 35.50
N VAL A 631 -1.99 -25.54 36.60
CA VAL A 631 -2.25 -26.55 37.66
C VAL A 631 -3.75 -26.90 37.67
N PRO A 632 -4.15 -28.14 37.30
CA PRO A 632 -5.54 -28.56 37.49
C PRO A 632 -5.89 -28.53 39.01
N ASP A 633 -7.13 -28.28 39.49
CA ASP A 633 -8.42 -28.24 38.81
C ASP A 633 -8.72 -26.86 38.22
N TYR A 634 -9.35 -26.83 37.04
CA TYR A 634 -9.78 -25.57 36.40
C TYR A 634 -11.16 -25.15 36.84
N THR A 635 -11.36 -23.82 36.91
CA THR A 635 -12.69 -23.23 37.11
C THR A 635 -13.03 -22.30 35.94
N TRP A 636 -14.28 -22.30 35.54
CA TRP A 636 -14.76 -21.63 34.34
C TRP A 636 -15.82 -20.57 34.70
N ASP A 637 -15.74 -19.41 34.06
CA ASP A 637 -16.69 -18.32 34.28
C ASP A 637 -16.99 -17.61 32.94
N LYS A 638 -18.24 -17.18 32.76
CA LYS A 638 -18.63 -16.35 31.63
C LYS A 638 -18.46 -14.88 31.98
N THR A 639 -17.60 -14.18 31.28
CA THR A 639 -17.22 -12.79 31.62
C THR A 639 -17.91 -11.76 30.75
N LEU A 640 -18.24 -12.07 29.48
CA LEU A 640 -18.86 -11.15 28.52
C LEU A 640 -20.00 -11.84 27.77
N GLY A 641 -20.95 -11.08 27.24
CA GLY A 641 -22.04 -11.57 26.39
C GLY A 641 -23.03 -12.46 27.10
N GLN A 642 -23.83 -13.21 26.34
CA GLN A 642 -24.83 -14.14 26.86
C GLN A 642 -24.74 -15.48 26.13
N LEU A 643 -24.74 -16.58 26.88
CA LEU A 643 -25.02 -17.88 26.31
C LEU A 643 -26.42 -17.93 25.69
N PRO A 644 -26.64 -18.75 24.67
CA PRO A 644 -27.97 -18.99 24.13
C PRO A 644 -28.98 -19.33 25.20
N TYR A 645 -30.18 -18.76 25.09
CA TYR A 645 -31.26 -19.07 26.03
C TYR A 645 -31.52 -20.59 26.11
N GLY A 646 -31.42 -21.16 27.29
CA GLY A 646 -31.57 -22.59 27.55
C GLY A 646 -30.24 -23.34 27.65
N LEU A 647 -29.09 -22.71 27.38
CA LEU A 647 -27.75 -23.27 27.62
C LEU A 647 -27.16 -22.70 28.93
N THR A 648 -26.32 -23.51 29.58
CA THR A 648 -25.63 -23.19 30.84
C THR A 648 -24.17 -23.66 30.75
N LEU A 649 -23.23 -22.87 31.25
CA LEU A 649 -21.84 -23.25 31.46
C LEU A 649 -21.72 -23.85 32.89
N ASN A 650 -21.12 -25.02 33.00
CA ASN A 650 -20.74 -25.62 34.27
C ASN A 650 -19.40 -25.04 34.75
N GLU A 651 -19.42 -24.25 35.80
CA GLU A 651 -18.26 -23.54 36.31
C GLU A 651 -17.11 -24.45 36.79
N ASN A 652 -17.40 -25.72 37.11
CA ASN A 652 -16.37 -26.67 37.60
C ASN A 652 -15.80 -27.57 36.50
N THR A 653 -16.53 -27.76 35.42
CA THR A 653 -16.10 -28.69 34.37
C THR A 653 -15.83 -28.00 33.05
N GLY A 654 -16.36 -26.79 32.82
CA GLY A 654 -16.31 -26.13 31.52
C GLY A 654 -17.29 -26.68 30.48
N GLU A 655 -18.23 -27.55 30.89
CA GLU A 655 -19.25 -28.07 29.99
C GLU A 655 -20.32 -27.02 29.70
N ILE A 656 -20.59 -26.73 28.42
CA ILE A 656 -21.74 -25.97 27.97
C ILE A 656 -22.84 -26.95 27.60
N TYR A 657 -23.94 -26.91 28.32
CA TYR A 657 -25.01 -27.90 28.18
C TYR A 657 -26.43 -27.28 28.31
N GLY A 658 -27.40 -27.98 27.75
CA GLY A 658 -28.82 -27.61 27.86
C GLY A 658 -29.60 -27.84 26.58
N THR A 659 -30.67 -27.05 26.38
CA THR A 659 -31.46 -27.10 25.12
C THR A 659 -31.72 -25.69 24.65
N PRO A 660 -31.18 -25.25 23.53
CA PRO A 660 -31.29 -23.88 23.07
C PRO A 660 -32.73 -23.57 22.64
N GLY A 661 -33.28 -22.47 23.13
CA GLY A 661 -34.68 -22.09 22.95
C GLY A 661 -34.93 -20.94 21.97
N TRP A 662 -33.88 -20.41 21.30
CA TRP A 662 -33.99 -19.31 20.33
C TRP A 662 -32.91 -19.44 19.25
N ILE A 663 -33.30 -19.27 18.00
CA ILE A 663 -32.46 -19.23 16.83
C ILE A 663 -31.87 -17.82 16.72
N ALA A 664 -30.57 -17.69 16.86
CA ALA A 664 -29.81 -16.43 16.74
C ALA A 664 -28.31 -16.69 16.73
N ASP A 665 -27.57 -15.67 16.36
CA ASP A 665 -26.12 -15.60 16.54
C ASP A 665 -25.81 -14.99 17.92
N TYR A 666 -24.84 -15.58 18.58
CA TYR A 666 -24.40 -15.19 19.92
C TYR A 666 -22.89 -14.95 19.93
N TYR A 667 -22.46 -14.04 20.78
CA TYR A 667 -21.05 -13.88 21.12
C TYR A 667 -20.92 -13.82 22.64
N PHE A 668 -19.97 -14.57 23.19
CA PHE A 668 -19.67 -14.54 24.61
C PHE A 668 -18.18 -14.84 24.85
N LYS A 669 -17.64 -14.38 25.99
CA LYS A 669 -16.31 -14.75 26.46
C LYS A 669 -16.40 -15.68 27.65
N VAL A 670 -15.47 -16.67 27.67
CA VAL A 670 -15.29 -17.59 28.78
C VAL A 670 -13.89 -17.41 29.34
N LYS A 671 -13.81 -17.33 30.66
CA LYS A 671 -12.57 -17.29 31.44
C LYS A 671 -12.33 -18.65 32.07
N CYS A 672 -11.13 -19.17 31.94
CA CYS A 672 -10.60 -20.31 32.70
C CYS A 672 -9.60 -19.82 33.74
N THR A 673 -9.62 -20.43 34.91
CA THR A 673 -8.70 -20.14 36.02
C THR A 673 -8.19 -21.46 36.57
N ASP A 674 -6.88 -21.61 36.68
CA ASP A 674 -6.25 -22.81 37.27
C ASP A 674 -6.20 -22.74 38.80
N SER A 675 -5.70 -23.80 39.46
CA SER A 675 -5.61 -23.90 40.92
C SER A 675 -4.25 -23.49 41.50
N ASP A 676 -3.38 -22.86 40.69
CA ASP A 676 -2.08 -22.40 41.14
C ASP A 676 -2.17 -21.19 42.12
N SER A 677 -1.05 -20.83 42.74
CA SER A 677 -0.98 -19.72 43.69
C SER A 677 0.24 -18.81 43.40
N PRO A 678 0.08 -17.65 42.78
CA PRO A 678 -1.19 -17.07 42.30
C PRO A 678 -1.77 -17.84 41.10
N PRO A 679 -3.12 -17.87 40.97
CA PRO A 679 -3.75 -18.58 39.86
C PRO A 679 -3.44 -17.90 38.52
N THR A 680 -3.27 -18.71 37.48
CA THR A 680 -3.24 -18.22 36.10
C THR A 680 -4.65 -18.19 35.51
N VAL A 681 -4.88 -17.25 34.60
CA VAL A 681 -6.18 -16.99 34.00
C VAL A 681 -6.00 -16.84 32.51
N ASP A 682 -6.89 -17.47 31.74
CA ASP A 682 -7.03 -17.24 30.32
C ASP A 682 -8.48 -16.95 29.96
N GLU A 683 -8.71 -16.08 28.95
CA GLU A 683 -10.04 -15.68 28.53
C GLU A 683 -10.16 -15.76 27.01
N ARG A 684 -11.20 -16.45 26.51
CA ARG A 684 -11.42 -16.63 25.08
C ARG A 684 -12.85 -16.29 24.67
N GLY A 685 -12.99 -15.59 23.51
CA GLY A 685 -14.26 -15.22 22.91
C GLY A 685 -14.73 -16.28 21.92
N TYR A 686 -16.04 -16.54 21.87
CA TYR A 686 -16.65 -17.46 20.95
C TYR A 686 -17.84 -16.81 20.23
N ALA A 687 -17.83 -16.91 18.89
CA ALA A 687 -19.03 -16.79 18.10
C ALA A 687 -19.78 -18.13 18.14
N PHE A 688 -21.09 -18.12 18.29
CA PHE A 688 -21.90 -19.32 18.47
C PHE A 688 -23.27 -19.12 17.82
N ARG A 689 -23.73 -20.08 17.05
CA ARG A 689 -25.02 -20.00 16.37
C ARG A 689 -26.00 -21.05 16.88
N VAL A 690 -27.27 -20.70 16.95
CA VAL A 690 -28.37 -21.64 17.11
C VAL A 690 -29.16 -21.69 15.81
N VAL A 691 -29.19 -22.84 15.16
CA VAL A 691 -29.79 -23.07 13.85
C VAL A 691 -31.07 -23.91 13.92
N GLU A 692 -31.92 -23.89 12.88
CA GLU A 692 -33.25 -24.51 12.90
C GLU A 692 -33.22 -26.01 12.58
N THR A 693 -32.33 -26.45 11.70
CA THR A 693 -32.25 -27.85 11.22
C THR A 693 -30.80 -28.29 11.05
N THR A 694 -30.58 -29.61 11.16
CA THR A 694 -29.34 -30.22 10.74
C THR A 694 -29.29 -30.25 9.19
N ILE A 695 -28.25 -29.67 8.65
CA ILE A 695 -27.72 -30.06 7.35
C ILE A 695 -26.83 -31.30 7.62
N GLN A 696 -26.78 -32.22 6.67
CA GLN A 696 -25.96 -33.44 6.82
C GLN A 696 -24.50 -33.03 6.97
N ALA A 697 -23.78 -33.58 7.96
CA ALA A 697 -22.35 -33.36 8.08
C ALA A 697 -21.65 -33.76 6.76
N GLY A 698 -20.76 -32.88 6.28
CA GLY A 698 -20.11 -33.02 4.97
C GLY A 698 -20.85 -32.38 3.80
N ASP A 699 -22.13 -31.95 3.94
CA ASP A 699 -22.87 -31.16 2.93
C ASP A 699 -22.58 -29.66 3.15
N CYS A 700 -21.36 -29.26 2.81
CA CYS A 700 -20.83 -27.94 3.12
C CYS A 700 -21.51 -26.82 2.35
N ASN A 701 -21.96 -27.11 1.13
CA ASN A 701 -22.60 -26.16 0.22
C ASN A 701 -24.15 -26.15 0.35
N GLY A 702 -24.73 -27.07 1.14
CA GLY A 702 -26.17 -27.18 1.37
C GLY A 702 -26.96 -27.74 0.18
N SER A 703 -26.32 -28.50 -0.69
CA SER A 703 -26.95 -29.11 -1.88
C SER A 703 -27.90 -30.25 -1.53
N GLY A 704 -27.74 -30.88 -0.39
CA GLY A 704 -28.47 -32.06 0.10
C GLY A 704 -27.77 -33.38 -0.24
N GLU A 705 -26.60 -33.37 -0.86
CA GLU A 705 -25.77 -34.54 -1.16
C GLU A 705 -24.31 -34.23 -0.73
N VAL A 706 -23.60 -35.22 -0.22
CA VAL A 706 -22.17 -35.07 0.13
C VAL A 706 -21.33 -35.61 -1.00
N ASP A 707 -20.67 -34.71 -1.74
CA ASP A 707 -19.96 -35.07 -2.96
C ASP A 707 -18.65 -34.30 -3.17
N LEU A 708 -18.11 -34.26 -4.38
CA LEU A 708 -16.86 -33.56 -4.71
C LEU A 708 -16.98 -32.03 -4.55
N ASP A 709 -18.16 -31.48 -4.78
CA ASP A 709 -18.37 -30.04 -4.72
C ASP A 709 -18.26 -29.53 -3.26
N ASP A 710 -18.60 -30.39 -2.27
CA ASP A 710 -18.40 -30.07 -0.83
C ASP A 710 -16.93 -30.08 -0.44
N ILE A 711 -16.15 -31.00 -1.00
CA ILE A 711 -14.70 -31.01 -0.79
C ILE A 711 -14.09 -29.70 -1.33
N MET A 712 -14.49 -29.29 -2.51
CA MET A 712 -14.01 -28.04 -3.11
C MET A 712 -14.49 -26.80 -2.35
N TYR A 713 -15.74 -26.83 -1.88
CA TYR A 713 -16.30 -25.76 -1.05
C TYR A 713 -15.52 -25.61 0.25
N LEU A 714 -15.27 -26.72 0.94
CA LEU A 714 -14.56 -26.72 2.21
C LEU A 714 -13.06 -26.36 2.06
N LEU A 715 -12.41 -26.81 0.97
CA LEU A 715 -11.04 -26.36 0.63
C LEU A 715 -10.97 -24.87 0.36
N ASN A 716 -11.98 -24.32 -0.36
CA ASN A 716 -12.06 -22.89 -0.59
C ASN A 716 -12.22 -22.12 0.72
N TYR A 717 -13.09 -22.58 1.60
CA TYR A 717 -13.27 -21.94 2.93
C TYR A 717 -12.00 -21.98 3.76
N ILE A 718 -11.36 -23.17 3.89
CA ILE A 718 -10.19 -23.36 4.78
C ILE A 718 -8.95 -22.63 4.24
N PHE A 719 -8.71 -22.65 2.91
CA PHE A 719 -7.44 -22.19 2.33
C PHE A 719 -7.54 -20.95 1.45
N LEU A 720 -8.74 -20.60 0.97
CA LEU A 720 -8.95 -19.53 0.00
C LEU A 720 -9.98 -18.50 0.47
N HIS A 721 -10.34 -18.54 1.77
CA HIS A 721 -11.33 -17.63 2.38
C HIS A 721 -12.66 -17.56 1.64
N GLY A 722 -13.09 -18.68 1.07
CA GLY A 722 -14.41 -18.79 0.45
C GLY A 722 -15.53 -18.67 1.49
N ASP A 723 -16.78 -18.66 1.00
CA ASP A 723 -17.96 -18.60 1.87
C ASP A 723 -17.93 -19.71 2.93
N PRO A 724 -18.33 -19.43 4.19
CA PRO A 724 -18.37 -20.45 5.23
C PRO A 724 -19.41 -21.52 4.89
N PRO A 725 -19.21 -22.79 5.32
CA PRO A 725 -20.21 -23.82 5.21
C PRO A 725 -21.58 -23.36 5.74
N VAL A 726 -22.64 -23.89 5.14
CA VAL A 726 -24.03 -23.50 5.47
C VAL A 726 -24.37 -23.66 6.94
N THR A 727 -23.69 -24.58 7.63
CA THR A 727 -23.62 -24.65 9.10
C THR A 727 -22.23 -25.15 9.50
N MET A 728 -21.84 -24.90 10.76
CA MET A 728 -20.62 -25.46 11.34
C MET A 728 -20.60 -27.00 11.24
N GLU A 729 -21.74 -27.62 11.53
CA GLU A 729 -21.93 -29.07 11.49
C GLU A 729 -21.80 -29.68 10.07
N ALA A 730 -22.15 -28.89 9.06
CA ALA A 730 -21.93 -29.27 7.66
C ALA A 730 -20.44 -29.30 7.30
N GLY A 731 -19.67 -28.38 7.83
CA GLY A 731 -18.23 -28.27 7.63
C GLY A 731 -17.41 -29.23 8.50
N ASP A 732 -17.84 -29.44 9.75
CA ASP A 732 -17.20 -30.32 10.74
C ASP A 732 -17.58 -31.81 10.48
N ALA A 733 -16.99 -32.37 9.45
CA ALA A 733 -17.32 -33.69 8.93
C ALA A 733 -16.83 -34.85 9.81
N ASP A 734 -15.77 -34.61 10.57
CA ASP A 734 -15.19 -35.59 11.51
C ASP A 734 -15.67 -35.40 12.97
N CYS A 735 -16.42 -34.31 13.24
CA CYS A 735 -16.98 -33.98 14.54
C CYS A 735 -15.93 -33.62 15.60
N SER A 736 -14.84 -33.02 15.19
CA SER A 736 -13.82 -32.49 16.08
C SER A 736 -14.29 -31.22 16.83
N GLY A 737 -15.30 -30.55 16.31
CA GLY A 737 -15.86 -29.28 16.80
C GLY A 737 -15.27 -28.06 16.10
N CYS A 738 -14.37 -28.25 15.13
CA CYS A 738 -13.79 -27.22 14.31
C CYS A 738 -13.84 -27.62 12.85
N ILE A 739 -13.66 -26.66 11.94
CA ILE A 739 -13.56 -26.93 10.50
C ILE A 739 -12.09 -26.79 10.12
N ASP A 740 -11.48 -27.92 9.71
CA ASP A 740 -10.09 -27.95 9.28
C ASP A 740 -9.84 -28.99 8.16
N ILE A 741 -8.57 -29.29 7.89
CA ILE A 741 -8.20 -30.19 6.79
C ILE A 741 -8.64 -31.65 7.05
N ASP A 742 -8.83 -32.06 8.30
CA ASP A 742 -9.24 -33.41 8.63
C ASP A 742 -10.69 -33.68 8.23
N ASP A 743 -11.56 -32.66 8.21
CA ASP A 743 -12.92 -32.71 7.65
C ASP A 743 -12.90 -32.98 6.16
N VAL A 744 -12.01 -32.30 5.44
CA VAL A 744 -11.83 -32.56 3.99
C VAL A 744 -11.39 -34.02 3.79
N VAL A 745 -10.49 -34.53 4.61
CA VAL A 745 -10.05 -35.94 4.58
C VAL A 745 -11.21 -36.88 4.91
N CYS A 746 -12.06 -36.52 5.87
CA CYS A 746 -13.26 -37.27 6.22
C CYS A 746 -14.22 -37.40 5.03
N ILE A 747 -14.53 -36.27 4.37
CA ILE A 747 -15.42 -36.24 3.18
C ILE A 747 -14.77 -37.03 2.01
N ILE A 748 -13.47 -36.87 1.74
CA ILE A 748 -12.73 -37.62 0.72
C ILE A 748 -12.83 -39.14 0.98
N ASN A 749 -12.66 -39.57 2.22
CA ASN A 749 -12.75 -40.99 2.58
C ASN A 749 -14.16 -41.52 2.34
N TYR A 750 -15.20 -40.77 2.65
CA TYR A 750 -16.59 -41.15 2.38
C TYR A 750 -16.86 -41.22 0.89
N VAL A 751 -16.61 -40.16 0.14
CA VAL A 751 -16.97 -40.04 -1.28
C VAL A 751 -16.18 -41.00 -2.17
N PHE A 752 -14.87 -41.19 -1.91
CA PHE A 752 -14.00 -41.94 -2.84
C PHE A 752 -13.50 -43.28 -2.34
N ARG A 753 -13.54 -43.57 -1.03
CA ARG A 753 -12.95 -44.77 -0.43
C ARG A 753 -13.97 -45.65 0.26
N GLY A 754 -15.25 -45.27 0.30
CA GLY A 754 -16.32 -46.03 0.97
C GLY A 754 -16.15 -46.04 2.50
N GLY A 755 -15.56 -44.97 3.06
CA GLY A 755 -15.49 -44.75 4.50
C GLY A 755 -16.87 -44.52 5.12
N PRO A 756 -16.96 -44.40 6.45
CA PRO A 756 -18.22 -44.09 7.13
C PRO A 756 -18.75 -42.73 6.70
N PRO A 757 -20.07 -42.49 6.70
CA PRO A 757 -20.64 -41.19 6.42
C PRO A 757 -20.10 -40.13 7.36
N PRO A 758 -19.82 -38.87 6.88
CA PRO A 758 -19.48 -37.75 7.73
C PRO A 758 -20.47 -37.59 8.88
N GLY A 759 -20.02 -37.21 10.05
CA GLY A 759 -20.82 -37.11 11.25
C GLY A 759 -21.25 -38.44 11.89
N SER A 760 -20.90 -39.59 11.34
CA SER A 760 -21.31 -40.89 11.88
C SER A 760 -20.65 -41.25 13.21
N VAL A 761 -19.58 -40.59 13.59
CA VAL A 761 -18.88 -40.73 14.86
C VAL A 761 -19.23 -39.66 15.88
N CYS A 762 -20.03 -38.66 15.51
CA CYS A 762 -20.54 -37.67 16.42
C CYS A 762 -21.45 -38.30 17.49
N GLY A 763 -20.99 -38.35 18.72
CA GLY A 763 -21.77 -38.84 19.87
C GLY A 763 -21.53 -40.31 20.27
N GLN A 764 -20.40 -40.95 19.90
CA GLN A 764 -19.94 -42.21 20.50
C GLN A 764 -19.03 -41.99 21.68
#